data_825cfdcaecd0f13328aeace5ae4bffed
#
_entry.id   825cfdcaecd0f13328aeace5ae4bffed
#
_cell.length_a   1.000
_cell.length_b   1.000
_cell.length_c   1.000
_cell.angle_alpha   90.00
_cell.angle_beta   90.00
_cell.angle_gamma   90.00
#
_symmetry.space_group_name_H-M   'P 1'
#
loop_
_entity.id
_entity.type
_entity.pdbx_description
1 polymer ?
#
loop_
_entity_poly.entity_id
_entity_poly.type
_entity_poly.pdbx_seq_one_letter_code
_entity_poly.pdbx_strand_id
1 'polypeptide(L)'
;MKLIYPKLTTRYLLVFLFFTXSFLNAQISDXERAXEYLNQKGEVNFNFQINDPSELKEFTSNMSILNYDPATKTVYAWANTKQFKQFERLGISYXVKAEDNEAYGIVMSNELPXNQRMGPYPLTFPLSAYPTYADYEQQMQEFAINHPDICELVDIGGTTEGVAGGDKRLLFVKLSDNISTAEAEPKVMYTSSMHGDEXTGYPLMLNXINYFITAYKDTGHPDHFRIKNLIDNSEVWINPMANPDGTYYNNASNTSVANARRANANGVDLNRNYPDNVAGPHDDGNPYQVETQHFMTLAENNHFVLSANFHGGTEVVNYPFDNTYTNHADDDWFFLVSKEYAVNCQNDGPSGYMDATYANSQWPGVTEGADWYQVFGGRQDFMNFYHQCKEITIELSNTKLIPSNQLVNHWNYNXEALIEYLIQGTYGFQGFVKDAVTGDPVEATVTLVGHDAVGSHTVSSLPFGDFYRPVIAGTYDLRFESPCYQTFTLTNQTIANYQTKTLGDILLTPLTVTAPTSLSTSGTDSSSTNVSWTATTADSFDIRYRMVGAPSWTEILGVTSNPYQITGLSPNTTYEFQVKSYCGSNSTTYSGSQQFTTTNINYCNAQGNNVNDEYIGNVSINGTNHNTVSNTSSGYSDFTASSIFPDLDIVYNATGNSISVTKHWTGDSYREAVSAWIDFNQNGTFETNEKIFGSSSSTTATVSGTFDVPSNASLGSTRMRVLMKYYSGSGNNANNPCETFSYGEVEDYSINITNSTLTMDSFNDNNVLIYPNPFKSTLSFHLPNNNALRVQILDITGRVVTQIDNMTPVNKTIELHNNSHLSAGTYFIKLTDKALNTTVIKRVIKQ
;
A
#
# COMPACT_ATOMS: atom_id res chain seq x y z
N MET A 1 -54.88 -4.78 90.65
CA MET A 1 -53.70 -5.58 90.20
C MET A 1 -53.32 -5.15 88.78
N LYS A 2 -52.35 -4.28 88.70
CA LYS A 2 -51.89 -3.73 87.32
C LYS A 2 -50.71 -4.53 86.87
N LEU A 3 -50.84 -5.13 85.74
CA LEU A 3 -49.74 -5.85 85.01
C LEU A 3 -48.87 -4.84 84.27
N ILE A 4 -47.62 -4.85 84.60
CA ILE A 4 -46.57 -4.04 83.95
C ILE A 4 -45.95 -4.90 82.85
N TYR A 5 -46.12 -4.45 81.56
CA TYR A 5 -45.34 -5.04 80.46
C TYR A 5 -44.05 -4.29 80.24
N PRO A 6 -42.94 -4.94 80.08
CA PRO A 6 -41.71 -4.20 79.81
C PRO A 6 -41.61 -3.88 78.32
N LYS A 7 -41.36 -2.59 78.02
CA LYS A 7 -40.95 -2.12 76.66
C LYS A 7 -39.48 -2.48 76.42
N LEU A 8 -39.24 -3.67 75.81
CA LEU A 8 -37.84 -4.03 75.50
C LEU A 8 -37.66 -4.75 74.17
N THR A 9 -38.48 -4.44 73.15
CA THR A 9 -38.30 -5.11 71.86
C THR A 9 -38.08 -4.20 70.62
N THR A 10 -38.30 -2.88 70.81
CA THR A 10 -38.25 -1.96 69.64
C THR A 10 -36.87 -1.34 69.38
N ARG A 11 -36.00 -1.39 70.40
CA ARG A 11 -34.66 -0.80 70.21
C ARG A 11 -33.64 -1.73 69.52
N TYR A 12 -33.80 -3.03 69.63
CA TYR A 12 -32.90 -3.99 68.98
C TYR A 12 -33.22 -4.21 67.48
N LEU A 13 -34.49 -4.02 67.11
CA LEU A 13 -34.87 -4.15 65.69
C LEU A 13 -34.39 -2.94 64.88
N LEU A 14 -34.30 -1.76 65.44
CA LEU A 14 -33.78 -0.56 64.76
C LEU A 14 -32.26 -0.58 64.62
N VAL A 15 -31.53 -1.22 65.56
CA VAL A 15 -30.06 -1.32 65.47
C VAL A 15 -29.68 -2.41 64.45
N PHE A 16 -30.49 -3.48 64.32
CA PHE A 16 -30.25 -4.53 63.30
C PHE A 16 -30.55 -4.02 61.90
N LEU A 17 -31.56 -3.15 61.74
CA LEU A 17 -31.83 -2.51 60.44
C LEU A 17 -30.77 -1.47 60.02
N PHE A 18 -30.15 -0.80 61.03
CA PHE A 18 -29.06 0.13 60.70
C PHE A 18 -27.75 -0.59 60.42
N PHE A 19 -27.52 -1.80 60.95
CA PHE A 19 -26.33 -2.59 60.63
C PHE A 19 -26.45 -3.29 59.28
N THR A 20 -27.64 -3.64 58.85
CA THR A 20 -27.84 -4.18 57.52
C THR A 20 -27.81 -3.12 56.38
N UNK A 21 -27.90 -2.13 56.72
CA UNK A 21 -27.82 -1.20 55.91
C UNK A 21 -26.59 -0.67 55.65
N SER A 22 -25.92 -0.84 56.45
CA SER A 22 -24.53 -0.43 56.27
C SER A 22 -23.71 -1.42 55.41
N PHE A 23 -24.29 -2.58 55.14
CA PHE A 23 -23.58 -3.60 54.33
C PHE A 23 -24.00 -3.63 52.86
N LEU A 24 -24.85 -2.69 52.42
CA LEU A 24 -25.32 -2.63 51.01
C LEU A 24 -24.52 -1.65 50.14
N ASN A 25 -23.43 -1.10 50.63
CA ASN A 25 -22.46 -0.36 49.84
C ASN A 25 -21.11 -1.06 49.93
N ALA A 26 -21.07 -2.30 49.48
CA ALA A 26 -19.78 -2.94 49.15
C ALA A 26 -19.26 -2.21 47.92
N GLN A 27 -18.30 -1.37 48.10
CA GLN A 27 -17.63 -0.68 46.99
C GLN A 27 -17.05 -1.74 46.08
N ILE A 28 -17.52 -1.78 44.81
CA ILE A 28 -17.04 -2.69 43.77
C ILE A 28 -15.52 -2.50 43.70
N SER A 29 -14.80 -3.59 43.73
CA SER A 29 -13.32 -3.55 43.62
C SER A 29 -12.90 -3.11 42.23
N ASP A 30 -11.74 -2.53 42.16
CA ASP A 30 -11.13 -2.20 40.85
C ASP A 30 -11.06 -3.41 39.92
N UNK A 31 -10.90 -4.41 40.27
CA UNK A 31 -10.92 -5.59 39.61
C UNK A 31 -12.21 -5.87 38.98
N GLU A 32 -13.20 -5.80 39.83
CA GLU A 32 -14.58 -6.02 39.33
C GLU A 32 -14.99 -4.90 38.35
N ARG A 33 -14.65 -3.69 38.67
CA ARG A 33 -14.93 -2.54 37.81
C ARG A 33 -14.24 -2.67 36.46
N ALA A 34 -13.00 -3.03 36.45
CA ALA A 34 -12.29 -3.32 35.20
C ALA A 34 -12.96 -4.44 34.38
N UNK A 35 -13.26 -5.31 34.99
CA UNK A 35 -13.90 -6.33 34.40
C UNK A 35 -15.15 -5.96 33.78
N GLU A 36 -15.96 -5.11 34.40
CA GLU A 36 -17.19 -4.59 33.78
C GLU A 36 -16.92 -3.81 32.50
N TYR A 37 -16.00 -2.85 32.55
CA TYR A 37 -15.66 -2.05 31.35
C TYR A 37 -15.08 -2.92 30.21
N LEU A 38 -14.21 -3.87 30.53
CA LEU A 38 -13.66 -4.78 29.51
C LEU A 38 -14.76 -5.64 28.85
N ASN A 39 -15.76 -6.05 29.60
CA ASN A 39 -16.90 -6.81 29.06
C ASN A 39 -17.82 -5.92 28.21
N GLN A 40 -17.99 -4.65 28.59
CA GLN A 40 -18.88 -3.71 27.93
C GLN A 40 -18.24 -3.10 26.69
N LYS A 41 -16.98 -2.67 26.81
CA LYS A 41 -16.29 -1.89 25.77
C LYS A 41 -15.06 -2.60 25.17
N GLY A 42 -14.59 -3.68 25.79
CA GLY A 42 -13.36 -4.35 25.37
C GLY A 42 -12.09 -3.59 25.76
N GLU A 43 -12.22 -2.58 26.62
CA GLU A 43 -11.12 -1.71 27.02
C GLU A 43 -11.39 -1.09 28.41
N VAL A 44 -10.34 -0.57 29.03
CA VAL A 44 -10.44 0.06 30.35
C VAL A 44 -9.40 1.17 30.51
N ASN A 45 -9.80 2.27 31.14
CA ASN A 45 -8.93 3.36 31.59
C ASN A 45 -8.62 3.19 33.07
N PHE A 46 -7.33 3.27 33.41
CA PHE A 46 -6.87 3.04 34.81
C PHE A 46 -5.59 3.80 35.04
N ASN A 47 -5.18 3.87 36.33
CA ASN A 47 -3.88 4.45 36.63
C ASN A 47 -3.12 3.53 37.59
N PHE A 48 -1.80 3.69 37.60
CA PHE A 48 -0.88 2.95 38.48
C PHE A 48 0.35 3.79 38.73
N GLN A 49 1.17 3.38 39.67
CA GLN A 49 2.41 4.08 40.01
C GLN A 49 3.62 3.29 39.53
N ILE A 50 4.65 4.03 39.15
CA ILE A 50 5.96 3.47 38.76
C ILE A 50 7.01 4.01 39.74
N ASN A 51 8.15 3.31 39.85
CA ASN A 51 9.23 3.75 40.74
C ASN A 51 10.16 4.74 40.03
N ASP A 52 10.39 4.55 38.77
CA ASP A 52 11.35 5.31 37.96
C ASP A 52 10.75 5.67 36.60
N PRO A 53 10.86 6.91 36.12
CA PRO A 53 10.33 7.30 34.81
C PRO A 53 10.83 6.46 33.62
N SER A 54 12.02 5.85 33.75
CA SER A 54 12.53 4.99 32.67
C SER A 54 11.65 3.75 32.41
N GLU A 55 10.83 3.37 33.40
CA GLU A 55 9.87 2.26 33.21
C GLU A 55 8.76 2.61 32.21
N LEU A 56 8.48 3.90 31.99
CA LEU A 56 7.44 4.34 31.02
C LEU A 56 7.62 3.72 29.63
N LYS A 57 8.86 3.65 29.16
CA LYS A 57 9.13 3.12 27.81
C LYS A 57 8.63 1.68 27.66
N GLU A 58 8.78 0.85 28.68
CA GLU A 58 8.29 -0.52 28.65
C GLU A 58 6.77 -0.58 28.58
N PHE A 59 6.10 0.29 29.33
CA PHE A 59 4.63 0.33 29.32
C PHE A 59 4.09 0.89 28.00
N THR A 60 4.74 1.92 27.45
CA THR A 60 4.33 2.54 26.18
C THR A 60 4.31 1.51 25.02
N SER A 61 5.21 0.53 25.04
CA SER A 61 5.24 -0.52 24.02
C SER A 61 4.15 -1.58 24.21
N ASN A 62 3.53 -1.65 25.37
CA ASN A 62 2.58 -2.72 25.72
C ASN A 62 1.13 -2.25 25.86
N MET A 63 0.91 -0.94 26.00
CA MET A 63 -0.42 -0.34 26.16
C MET A 63 -0.34 1.15 25.82
N SER A 64 -1.48 1.82 25.71
CA SER A 64 -1.48 3.27 25.47
C SER A 64 -1.35 4.03 26.76
N ILE A 65 -0.25 4.75 26.93
CA ILE A 65 -0.10 5.71 28.02
C ILE A 65 -0.86 6.97 27.62
N LEU A 66 -1.69 7.48 28.53
CA LEU A 66 -2.53 8.65 28.30
C LEU A 66 -1.95 9.90 28.95
N ASN A 67 -1.22 9.71 30.07
CA ASN A 67 -0.61 10.80 30.80
C ASN A 67 0.39 10.24 31.82
N TYR A 68 1.30 11.06 32.22
CA TYR A 68 2.23 10.75 33.33
C TYR A 68 2.39 11.97 34.21
N ASP A 69 2.12 11.80 35.52
CA ASP A 69 2.34 12.83 36.53
C ASP A 69 3.67 12.54 37.24
N PRO A 70 4.73 13.32 36.98
CA PRO A 70 6.02 13.09 37.62
C PRO A 70 6.05 13.41 39.12
N ALA A 71 5.14 14.26 39.59
CA ALA A 71 5.10 14.61 41.00
C ALA A 71 4.63 13.43 41.87
N THR A 72 3.66 12.69 41.41
CA THR A 72 3.11 11.51 42.08
C THR A 72 3.61 10.18 41.52
N LYS A 73 4.37 10.23 40.41
CA LYS A 73 4.81 9.07 39.62
C LYS A 73 3.64 8.20 39.15
N THR A 74 2.53 8.83 38.83
CA THR A 74 1.31 8.14 38.41
C THR A 74 1.21 8.11 36.91
N VAL A 75 1.06 6.90 36.39
CA VAL A 75 0.82 6.64 34.96
C VAL A 75 -0.68 6.47 34.75
N TYR A 76 -1.25 7.22 33.84
CA TYR A 76 -2.63 7.06 33.35
C TYR A 76 -2.57 6.27 32.06
N ALA A 77 -3.34 5.20 31.97
CA ALA A 77 -3.22 4.23 30.89
C ALA A 77 -4.58 3.75 30.39
N TRP A 78 -4.57 3.38 29.14
CA TRP A 78 -5.65 2.66 28.47
C TRP A 78 -5.11 1.29 28.02
N ALA A 79 -5.94 0.26 28.14
CA ALA A 79 -5.59 -1.07 27.64
C ALA A 79 -6.83 -1.78 27.12
N ASN A 80 -6.67 -2.51 26.01
CA ASN A 80 -7.68 -3.45 25.58
C ASN A 80 -7.63 -4.72 26.43
N THR A 81 -8.58 -5.65 26.23
CA THR A 81 -8.69 -6.87 27.02
C THR A 81 -7.37 -7.67 27.07
N LYS A 82 -6.68 -7.78 25.94
CA LYS A 82 -5.42 -8.53 25.84
C LYS A 82 -4.31 -7.84 26.63
N GLN A 83 -4.16 -6.55 26.42
CA GLN A 83 -3.13 -5.72 27.08
C GLN A 83 -3.35 -5.66 28.59
N PHE A 84 -4.60 -5.49 29.02
CA PHE A 84 -4.91 -5.42 30.44
C PHE A 84 -4.60 -6.74 31.15
N LYS A 85 -4.92 -7.88 30.53
CA LYS A 85 -4.54 -9.18 31.07
C LYS A 85 -3.04 -9.37 31.19
N GLN A 86 -2.26 -8.77 30.28
CA GLN A 86 -0.80 -8.78 30.36
C GLN A 86 -0.32 -7.92 31.52
N PHE A 87 -0.91 -6.73 31.68
CA PHE A 87 -0.60 -5.80 32.78
C PHE A 87 -0.89 -6.44 34.14
N GLU A 88 -2.05 -7.10 34.30
CA GLU A 88 -2.42 -7.74 35.59
C GLU A 88 -1.38 -8.79 36.01
N ARG A 89 -0.73 -9.47 35.07
CA ARG A 89 0.31 -10.47 35.39
C ARG A 89 1.55 -9.85 36.04
N LEU A 90 1.73 -8.55 35.90
CA LEU A 90 2.84 -7.85 36.55
C LEU A 90 2.61 -7.63 38.07
N GLY A 91 1.37 -7.78 38.53
CA GLY A 91 1.01 -7.65 39.95
C GLY A 91 1.09 -6.22 40.47
N ILE A 92 1.02 -5.23 39.58
CA ILE A 92 1.06 -3.81 39.92
C ILE A 92 -0.36 -3.38 40.37
N SER A 93 -0.43 -2.65 41.50
CA SER A 93 -1.70 -2.08 41.98
C SER A 93 -2.18 -0.96 41.07
N TYR A 94 -3.46 -0.91 40.86
CA TYR A 94 -4.04 0.09 39.96
C TYR A 94 -5.41 0.57 40.46
N UNK A 95 -5.90 1.71 39.88
CA UNK A 95 -7.12 2.20 40.08
C UNK A 95 -7.80 2.36 38.82
N VAL A 96 -9.02 1.96 38.77
CA VAL A 96 -9.85 2.15 37.55
C VAL A 96 -10.49 3.56 37.59
N LYS A 97 -10.37 4.25 36.47
CA LYS A 97 -10.82 5.64 36.27
C LYS A 97 -12.28 5.65 35.80
N ALA A 98 -13.21 5.68 36.71
CA ALA A 98 -14.64 5.61 36.37
C ALA A 98 -15.07 6.75 35.43
N GLU A 99 -14.65 7.99 35.74
CA GLU A 99 -15.02 9.16 34.93
C GLU A 99 -14.50 9.13 33.49
N ASP A 100 -13.42 8.39 33.23
CA ASP A 100 -12.88 8.23 31.86
C ASP A 100 -13.52 7.06 31.10
N ASN A 101 -14.26 6.23 31.80
CA ASN A 101 -14.92 5.04 31.23
C ASN A 101 -16.43 5.23 31.00
N GLU A 102 -17.02 6.30 31.52
CA GLU A 102 -18.49 6.54 31.49
C GLU A 102 -18.83 7.84 30.77
N ALA A 103 -19.96 7.85 30.10
CA ALA A 103 -20.50 9.06 29.45
C ALA A 103 -21.63 9.64 30.27
N TYR A 104 -21.68 10.96 30.39
CA TYR A 104 -22.71 11.68 31.17
C TYR A 104 -23.32 12.79 30.33
N GLY A 105 -24.66 12.96 30.43
CA GLY A 105 -25.36 14.11 29.84
C GLY A 105 -25.31 14.14 28.31
N ILE A 106 -25.26 12.98 27.69
CA ILE A 106 -25.23 12.88 26.24
C ILE A 106 -26.65 12.90 25.68
N VAL A 107 -26.90 13.81 24.74
CA VAL A 107 -28.14 13.93 24.00
C VAL A 107 -27.81 13.72 22.53
N MET A 108 -28.53 12.84 21.85
CA MET A 108 -28.36 12.57 20.43
C MET A 108 -29.28 13.44 19.58
N SER A 109 -28.94 13.71 18.36
CA SER A 109 -29.74 14.55 17.43
C SER A 109 -31.17 14.05 17.28
N ASN A 110 -31.38 12.73 17.26
CA ASN A 110 -32.71 12.15 17.12
C ASN A 110 -33.58 12.27 18.40
N GLU A 111 -32.99 12.68 19.50
CA GLU A 111 -33.69 12.90 20.79
C GLU A 111 -34.17 14.35 20.95
N LEU A 112 -33.72 15.28 20.11
CA LEU A 112 -34.12 16.67 20.16
C LEU A 112 -35.61 16.82 19.79
N PRO A 113 -36.35 17.76 20.45
CA PRO A 113 -37.76 18.05 20.06
C PRO A 113 -37.87 18.41 18.56
N UNK A 114 -38.82 18.11 18.12
CA UNK A 114 -39.06 18.35 16.80
C UNK A 114 -38.89 19.71 16.29
N ASN A 115 -39.29 20.66 17.10
CA ASN A 115 -39.09 22.06 16.73
C ASN A 115 -37.60 22.46 16.73
N GLN A 116 -36.75 21.64 17.23
CA GLN A 116 -35.29 21.82 17.19
C GLN A 116 -34.64 20.93 16.13
N ARG A 117 -35.43 20.19 15.34
CA ARG A 117 -35.00 19.42 14.20
C ARG A 117 -35.71 19.94 12.96
N MET A 118 -34.97 20.37 11.98
CA MET A 118 -35.51 20.95 10.74
C MET A 118 -35.82 19.84 9.73
N GLY A 119 -36.75 18.97 10.09
CA GLY A 119 -37.07 17.79 9.27
C GLY A 119 -36.17 16.62 9.62
N PRO A 120 -36.06 15.61 8.78
CA PRO A 120 -35.09 14.56 9.03
C PRO A 120 -33.66 15.11 8.97
N TYR A 121 -33.41 16.14 8.19
CA TYR A 121 -32.11 16.77 7.92
C TYR A 121 -32.36 18.16 7.39
N PRO A 122 -31.39 19.10 7.40
CA PRO A 122 -30.04 19.04 7.99
C PRO A 122 -30.05 19.29 9.51
N LEU A 123 -28.86 19.14 10.08
CA LEU A 123 -28.64 19.48 11.49
C LEU A 123 -28.73 20.98 11.71
N THR A 124 -29.08 21.39 12.92
CA THR A 124 -29.11 22.81 13.32
C THR A 124 -27.75 23.20 13.91
N PHE A 125 -27.17 24.26 13.36
CA PHE A 125 -25.84 24.73 13.76
C PHE A 125 -25.93 26.01 14.59
N PRO A 126 -25.05 26.21 15.59
CA PRO A 126 -24.07 25.25 16.06
C PRO A 126 -24.73 24.07 16.79
N LEU A 127 -24.09 22.90 16.73
CA LEU A 127 -24.67 21.66 17.25
C LEU A 127 -24.79 21.72 18.78
N SER A 128 -25.97 21.31 19.28
CA SER A 128 -26.26 21.19 20.73
C SER A 128 -26.52 19.74 21.15
N ALA A 129 -26.34 18.79 20.19
CA ALA A 129 -26.48 17.36 20.39
C ALA A 129 -25.50 16.63 19.47
N TYR A 130 -25.13 15.42 19.87
CA TYR A 130 -24.29 14.59 19.00
C TYR A 130 -25.14 13.99 17.87
N PRO A 131 -24.69 14.06 16.62
CA PRO A 131 -25.47 13.43 15.54
C PRO A 131 -25.49 11.91 15.67
N THR A 132 -26.60 11.28 15.24
CA THR A 132 -26.54 9.85 14.90
C THR A 132 -25.64 9.67 13.68
N TYR A 133 -25.16 8.44 13.42
CA TYR A 133 -24.31 8.23 12.24
C TYR A 133 -25.06 8.59 10.95
N ALA A 134 -26.34 8.25 10.86
CA ALA A 134 -27.17 8.58 9.70
C ALA A 134 -27.30 10.09 9.50
N ASP A 135 -27.52 10.84 10.59
CA ASP A 135 -27.60 12.32 10.51
C ASP A 135 -26.25 12.92 10.10
N TYR A 136 -25.15 12.37 10.62
CA TYR A 136 -23.79 12.77 10.28
C TYR A 136 -23.52 12.55 8.79
N GLU A 137 -23.75 11.32 8.32
CA GLU A 137 -23.45 10.95 6.93
C GLU A 137 -24.28 11.78 5.97
N GLN A 138 -25.57 11.95 6.25
CA GLN A 138 -26.42 12.78 5.41
C GLN A 138 -25.97 14.25 5.45
N GLN A 139 -25.62 14.79 6.61
CA GLN A 139 -25.15 16.19 6.70
C GLN A 139 -23.88 16.39 5.86
N MET A 140 -22.93 15.43 5.92
CA MET A 140 -21.73 15.49 5.09
C MET A 140 -22.07 15.52 3.58
N GLN A 141 -23.06 14.71 3.17
CA GLN A 141 -23.55 14.71 1.80
C GLN A 141 -24.25 16.04 1.45
N GLU A 142 -25.06 16.57 2.37
CA GLU A 142 -25.82 17.81 2.17
C GLU A 142 -24.91 19.02 1.97
N PHE A 143 -23.76 19.08 2.66
CA PHE A 143 -22.80 20.16 2.42
C PHE A 143 -22.39 20.21 0.94
N ALA A 144 -22.06 19.08 0.35
CA ALA A 144 -21.63 19.02 -1.05
C ALA A 144 -22.81 19.21 -2.02
N ILE A 145 -23.97 18.63 -1.72
CA ILE A 145 -25.17 18.73 -2.59
C ILE A 145 -25.64 20.19 -2.68
N ASN A 146 -25.64 20.90 -1.54
CA ASN A 146 -26.17 22.26 -1.49
C ASN A 146 -25.19 23.33 -1.91
N HIS A 147 -23.86 23.00 -1.91
CA HIS A 147 -22.81 23.96 -2.23
C HIS A 147 -21.78 23.36 -3.18
N PRO A 148 -22.22 22.81 -4.33
CA PRO A 148 -21.29 22.08 -5.23
C PRO A 148 -20.24 22.96 -5.91
N ASP A 149 -20.37 24.26 -5.78
CA ASP A 149 -19.40 25.21 -6.33
C ASP A 149 -18.16 25.35 -5.46
N ILE A 150 -18.28 25.10 -4.15
CA ILE A 150 -17.15 25.24 -3.22
C ILE A 150 -16.91 24.03 -2.32
N CYS A 151 -17.76 23.01 -2.43
CA CYS A 151 -17.74 21.91 -1.47
C CYS A 151 -17.84 20.56 -2.19
N GLU A 152 -16.94 19.64 -1.84
CA GLU A 152 -16.94 18.27 -2.33
C GLU A 152 -16.91 17.30 -1.16
N LEU A 153 -17.71 16.24 -1.25
CA LEU A 153 -17.63 15.11 -0.32
C LEU A 153 -16.57 14.14 -0.85
N VAL A 154 -15.54 13.86 -0.04
CA VAL A 154 -14.49 12.90 -0.39
C VAL A 154 -14.57 11.71 0.57
N ASP A 155 -14.84 10.54 0.03
CA ASP A 155 -14.89 9.27 0.76
C ASP A 155 -13.55 8.56 0.55
N ILE A 156 -12.73 8.45 1.61
CA ILE A 156 -11.42 7.83 1.50
C ILE A 156 -11.44 6.31 1.76
N GLY A 157 -12.61 5.76 2.15
CA GLY A 157 -12.76 4.32 2.31
C GLY A 157 -13.65 3.94 3.49
N GLY A 158 -13.93 2.66 3.58
CA GLY A 158 -14.70 2.10 4.69
C GLY A 158 -13.83 1.89 5.93
N THR A 159 -14.48 1.88 7.09
CA THR A 159 -13.85 1.47 8.35
C THR A 159 -13.68 -0.05 8.38
N THR A 160 -13.10 -0.58 9.42
CA THR A 160 -12.97 -2.03 9.64
C THR A 160 -14.34 -2.72 9.53
N GLU A 161 -15.38 -2.18 10.16
CA GLU A 161 -16.75 -2.72 10.02
C GLU A 161 -17.34 -2.43 8.64
N GLY A 162 -17.03 -1.29 8.06
CA GLY A 162 -17.50 -0.90 6.72
C GLY A 162 -16.98 -1.84 5.63
N VAL A 163 -15.73 -2.24 5.72
CA VAL A 163 -15.13 -3.19 4.77
C VAL A 163 -15.80 -4.57 4.90
N ALA A 164 -16.17 -4.95 6.10
CA ALA A 164 -16.82 -6.24 6.37
C ALA A 164 -18.32 -6.25 6.03
N GLY A 165 -18.85 -5.16 5.42
CA GLY A 165 -20.26 -5.06 5.05
C GLY A 165 -21.07 -4.13 5.92
N GLY A 166 -20.43 -3.38 6.80
CA GLY A 166 -21.05 -2.28 7.54
C GLY A 166 -21.18 -1.03 6.67
N ASP A 167 -21.84 -0.03 7.17
CA ASP A 167 -22.16 1.18 6.41
C ASP A 167 -21.26 2.38 6.71
N LYS A 168 -20.33 2.23 7.68
CA LYS A 168 -19.53 3.39 8.13
C LYS A 168 -18.38 3.68 7.18
N ARG A 169 -18.17 4.98 6.91
CA ARG A 169 -17.19 5.47 5.94
C ARG A 169 -16.31 6.56 6.57
N LEU A 170 -15.12 6.75 6.04
CA LEU A 170 -14.23 7.84 6.41
C LEU A 170 -14.45 8.99 5.42
N LEU A 171 -15.13 10.01 5.89
CA LEU A 171 -15.64 11.10 5.03
C LEU A 171 -14.93 12.40 5.32
N PHE A 172 -14.54 13.10 4.25
CA PHE A 172 -14.06 14.48 4.30
C PHE A 172 -15.04 15.39 3.56
N VAL A 173 -15.15 16.60 4.04
CA VAL A 173 -15.58 17.73 3.21
C VAL A 173 -14.32 18.47 2.76
N LYS A 174 -14.17 18.66 1.46
CA LYS A 174 -13.14 19.50 0.87
C LYS A 174 -13.79 20.81 0.41
N LEU A 175 -13.20 21.94 0.80
CA LEU A 175 -13.64 23.28 0.43
C LEU A 175 -12.56 23.96 -0.42
N SER A 176 -12.96 24.55 -1.55
CA SER A 176 -12.10 25.31 -2.47
C SER A 176 -13.00 26.12 -3.38
N ASP A 177 -12.50 27.23 -3.92
CA ASP A 177 -13.29 28.06 -4.82
C ASP A 177 -13.43 27.45 -6.22
N ASN A 178 -12.63 26.43 -6.54
CA ASN A 178 -12.67 25.78 -7.85
C ASN A 178 -12.65 24.26 -7.69
N ILE A 179 -13.67 23.77 -7.03
CA ILE A 179 -13.73 22.38 -6.52
C ILE A 179 -13.53 21.30 -7.61
N SER A 180 -13.88 21.63 -8.86
CA SER A 180 -13.84 20.67 -9.97
C SER A 180 -12.52 20.65 -10.72
N THR A 181 -11.58 21.55 -10.38
CA THR A 181 -10.32 21.72 -11.12
C THR A 181 -9.17 21.81 -10.12
N ALA A 182 -8.16 20.97 -10.30
CA ALA A 182 -6.95 21.03 -9.46
C ALA A 182 -6.22 22.35 -9.72
N GLU A 183 -5.74 22.96 -8.66
CA GLU A 183 -5.00 24.22 -8.71
C GLU A 183 -3.71 24.13 -7.90
N ALA A 184 -2.79 25.05 -8.19
CA ALA A 184 -1.54 25.15 -7.45
C ALA A 184 -1.79 25.97 -6.18
N GLU A 185 -2.19 25.29 -5.12
CA GLU A 185 -2.51 25.94 -3.84
C GLU A 185 -2.23 24.98 -2.67
N PRO A 186 -1.93 25.52 -1.48
CA PRO A 186 -1.65 24.68 -0.33
C PRO A 186 -2.90 23.90 0.11
N LYS A 187 -2.69 22.65 0.54
CA LYS A 187 -3.76 21.81 1.12
C LYS A 187 -3.60 21.80 2.63
N VAL A 188 -4.67 22.14 3.33
CA VAL A 188 -4.69 22.13 4.80
C VAL A 188 -5.78 21.19 5.30
N MET A 189 -5.56 20.54 6.45
CA MET A 189 -6.41 19.43 6.87
C MET A 189 -6.69 19.44 8.36
N TYR A 190 -7.95 19.18 8.71
CA TYR A 190 -8.37 18.85 10.07
C TYR A 190 -8.95 17.45 10.11
N THR A 191 -8.59 16.68 11.14
CA THR A 191 -9.22 15.39 11.42
C THR A 191 -9.56 15.29 12.91
N SER A 192 -10.62 14.59 13.24
CA SER A 192 -11.04 14.44 14.63
C SER A 192 -11.46 13.01 14.94
N SER A 193 -11.46 12.71 16.24
CA SER A 193 -12.04 11.49 16.80
C SER A 193 -11.43 10.20 16.25
N MET A 194 -10.09 10.20 16.07
CA MET A 194 -9.40 8.93 15.76
C MET A 194 -9.45 8.01 16.99
N HIS A 195 -9.51 8.58 18.20
CA HIS A 195 -10.01 7.86 19.37
C HIS A 195 -11.51 8.07 19.41
N GLY A 196 -12.28 6.98 19.31
CA GLY A 196 -13.72 7.07 19.16
C GLY A 196 -14.46 7.67 20.35
N ASP A 197 -13.85 7.63 21.56
CA ASP A 197 -14.43 8.18 22.79
C ASP A 197 -14.08 9.66 23.00
N GLU A 198 -13.23 10.26 22.15
CA GLU A 198 -12.83 11.66 22.24
C GLU A 198 -13.61 12.49 21.24
N UNK A 199 -14.72 12.65 21.51
CA UNK A 199 -15.60 13.08 20.65
C UNK A 199 -15.90 14.44 20.63
N THR A 200 -15.21 15.39 21.39
CA THR A 200 -15.49 16.84 21.39
C THR A 200 -15.27 17.45 20.01
N GLY A 201 -14.23 17.05 19.33
CA GLY A 201 -13.89 17.58 18.00
C GLY A 201 -14.89 17.23 16.91
N TYR A 202 -15.63 16.13 17.04
CA TYR A 202 -16.58 15.67 16.04
C TYR A 202 -17.66 16.76 15.75
N PRO A 203 -18.43 17.26 16.72
CA PRO A 203 -19.36 18.37 16.44
C PRO A 203 -18.66 19.67 16.04
N LEU A 204 -17.46 19.94 16.59
CA LEU A 204 -16.72 21.15 16.23
C LEU A 204 -16.36 21.17 14.76
N MET A 205 -15.95 20.04 14.21
CA MET A 205 -15.59 19.94 12.78
C MET A 205 -16.83 20.14 11.89
N LEU A 206 -17.96 19.62 12.28
CA LEU A 206 -19.22 19.87 11.54
C LEU A 206 -19.61 21.34 11.62
N ASN A 207 -19.44 21.98 12.77
CA ASN A 207 -19.64 23.43 12.92
C ASN A 207 -18.68 24.21 12.03
N UNK A 208 -17.38 23.81 11.89
CA UNK A 208 -16.49 24.34 11.17
C UNK A 208 -16.84 24.43 9.84
N ILE A 209 -17.26 23.29 9.25
CA ILE A 209 -17.71 23.20 7.82
C ILE A 209 -18.87 24.17 7.55
N ASN A 210 -19.91 24.07 8.37
CA ASN A 210 -21.07 24.95 8.21
C ASN A 210 -20.69 26.42 8.30
N TYR A 211 -19.84 26.78 9.25
CA TYR A 211 -19.39 28.17 9.45
C TYR A 211 -18.65 28.69 8.22
N PHE A 212 -17.72 27.89 7.69
CA PHE A 212 -16.93 28.27 6.52
C PHE A 212 -17.83 28.49 5.30
N ILE A 213 -18.78 27.58 5.05
CA ILE A 213 -19.73 27.71 3.94
C ILE A 213 -20.57 28.99 4.11
N THR A 214 -21.08 29.19 5.32
CA THR A 214 -21.94 30.37 5.62
C THR A 214 -21.15 31.66 5.44
N ALA A 215 -19.95 31.73 6.03
CA ALA A 215 -19.12 32.95 5.94
C ALA A 215 -18.67 33.21 4.51
N TYR A 216 -18.36 32.16 3.73
CA TYR A 216 -17.97 32.32 2.34
C TYR A 216 -19.11 32.90 1.49
N LYS A 217 -20.33 32.40 1.69
CA LYS A 217 -21.51 32.76 0.87
C LYS A 217 -22.15 34.07 1.28
N ASP A 218 -22.10 34.45 2.54
CA ASP A 218 -22.76 35.68 3.06
C ASP A 218 -21.78 36.84 3.10
N THR A 219 -21.85 37.74 2.11
CA THR A 219 -20.97 38.90 2.00
C THR A 219 -21.10 39.89 3.18
N GLY A 220 -22.19 39.78 3.98
CA GLY A 220 -22.36 40.56 5.20
C GLY A 220 -21.79 39.92 6.46
N HIS A 221 -21.30 38.70 6.35
CA HIS A 221 -20.74 37.96 7.48
C HIS A 221 -19.43 38.60 7.98
N PRO A 222 -19.22 38.77 9.28
CA PRO A 222 -18.01 39.46 9.75
C PRO A 222 -16.70 38.79 9.31
N ASP A 223 -16.71 37.49 9.14
CA ASP A 223 -15.50 36.74 8.68
C ASP A 223 -15.48 36.47 7.19
N HIS A 224 -16.39 37.07 6.41
CA HIS A 224 -16.50 36.78 4.98
C HIS A 224 -15.13 36.87 4.29
N PHE A 225 -14.43 37.99 4.47
CA PHE A 225 -13.21 38.27 3.74
C PHE A 225 -12.10 37.28 4.08
N ARG A 226 -11.88 36.96 5.37
CA ARG A 226 -10.79 36.05 5.75
C ARG A 226 -11.10 34.60 5.38
N ILE A 227 -12.35 34.17 5.51
CA ILE A 227 -12.75 32.81 5.12
C ILE A 227 -12.71 32.68 3.59
N LYS A 228 -13.21 33.70 2.88
CA LYS A 228 -13.13 33.70 1.43
C LYS A 228 -11.67 33.66 0.96
N ASN A 229 -10.80 34.44 1.60
CA ASN A 229 -9.37 34.45 1.24
C ASN A 229 -8.73 33.08 1.50
N LEU A 230 -9.09 32.43 2.59
CA LEU A 230 -8.58 31.09 2.89
C LEU A 230 -9.03 30.08 1.81
N ILE A 231 -10.32 30.03 1.50
CA ILE A 231 -10.90 29.06 0.56
C ILE A 231 -10.49 29.34 -0.89
N ASP A 232 -10.29 30.63 -1.25
CA ASP A 232 -9.86 31.02 -2.61
C ASP A 232 -8.36 30.72 -2.84
N ASN A 233 -7.59 30.45 -1.78
CA ASN A 233 -6.13 30.30 -1.88
C ASN A 233 -5.64 29.01 -1.23
N SER A 234 -6.53 28.07 -0.94
CA SER A 234 -6.13 26.77 -0.40
C SER A 234 -7.28 25.76 -0.52
N GLU A 235 -6.93 24.48 -0.56
CA GLU A 235 -7.90 23.39 -0.35
C GLU A 235 -7.98 23.10 1.15
N VAL A 236 -9.18 23.27 1.72
CA VAL A 236 -9.42 22.98 3.14
C VAL A 236 -10.15 21.64 3.26
N TRP A 237 -9.51 20.67 3.90
CA TRP A 237 -10.03 19.30 4.04
C TRP A 237 -10.43 19.06 5.50
N ILE A 238 -11.65 18.68 5.77
CA ILE A 238 -12.15 18.48 7.15
C ILE A 238 -12.79 17.10 7.27
N ASN A 239 -12.26 16.28 8.19
CA ASN A 239 -12.81 14.98 8.56
C ASN A 239 -13.30 15.05 10.00
N PRO A 240 -14.62 15.07 10.24
CA PRO A 240 -15.14 15.14 11.62
C PRO A 240 -14.94 13.85 12.42
N MET A 241 -14.78 12.69 11.74
CA MET A 241 -14.79 11.41 12.45
C MET A 241 -13.87 10.39 11.75
N ALA A 242 -12.70 10.18 12.33
CA ALA A 242 -11.69 9.27 11.79
C ALA A 242 -11.85 7.82 12.29
N ASN A 243 -12.73 7.58 13.29
CA ASN A 243 -12.96 6.24 13.86
C ASN A 243 -14.45 6.06 14.20
N PRO A 244 -15.33 6.03 13.19
CA PRO A 244 -16.76 5.86 13.50
C PRO A 244 -17.11 4.52 14.14
N ASP A 245 -16.30 3.46 13.95
CA ASP A 245 -16.50 2.17 14.62
C ASP A 245 -16.30 2.29 16.13
N GLY A 246 -15.31 3.08 16.56
CA GLY A 246 -15.09 3.38 17.98
C GLY A 246 -16.16 4.30 18.53
N THR A 247 -16.53 5.33 17.77
CA THR A 247 -17.51 6.34 18.21
C THR A 247 -18.90 5.74 18.42
N TYR A 248 -19.34 4.84 17.56
CA TYR A 248 -20.66 4.19 17.68
C TYR A 248 -20.54 2.74 18.16
N TYR A 249 -19.51 2.46 18.93
CA TYR A 249 -19.21 1.11 19.38
C TYR A 249 -20.40 0.50 20.13
N ASN A 250 -20.63 -0.78 19.89
CA ASN A 250 -21.66 -1.62 20.54
C ASN A 250 -23.07 -0.98 20.45
N ASN A 251 -23.35 -0.33 19.31
CA ASN A 251 -24.66 0.27 19.03
C ASN A 251 -25.06 -0.08 17.60
N ALA A 252 -25.78 -1.18 17.42
CA ALA A 252 -26.09 -1.74 16.11
C ALA A 252 -26.86 -0.78 15.19
N SER A 253 -27.61 0.17 15.77
CA SER A 253 -28.35 1.19 15.01
C SER A 253 -27.54 2.45 14.75
N ASN A 254 -26.34 2.57 15.32
CA ASN A 254 -25.46 3.73 15.21
C ASN A 254 -26.15 5.05 15.61
N THR A 255 -27.00 4.97 16.65
CA THR A 255 -27.82 6.10 17.12
C THR A 255 -27.35 6.65 18.48
N SER A 256 -26.26 6.13 19.03
CA SER A 256 -25.77 6.60 20.34
C SER A 256 -24.24 6.51 20.39
N VAL A 257 -23.63 7.55 20.96
CA VAL A 257 -22.18 7.58 21.23
C VAL A 257 -21.90 7.24 22.71
N ALA A 258 -22.90 6.86 23.50
CA ALA A 258 -22.74 6.62 24.94
C ALA A 258 -21.78 5.47 25.27
N ASN A 259 -21.61 4.51 24.35
CA ASN A 259 -20.66 3.39 24.50
C ASN A 259 -19.37 3.60 23.73
N ALA A 260 -19.12 4.83 23.26
CA ALA A 260 -17.91 5.13 22.50
C ALA A 260 -16.66 4.60 23.20
N ARG A 261 -15.74 4.10 22.41
CA ARG A 261 -14.47 3.59 22.92
C ARG A 261 -13.30 4.16 22.12
N ARG A 262 -12.11 4.11 22.73
CA ARG A 262 -10.88 4.65 22.14
C ARG A 262 -10.50 3.93 20.85
N ALA A 263 -10.49 2.60 20.89
CA ALA A 263 -9.98 1.75 19.82
C ALA A 263 -10.94 1.64 18.65
N ASN A 264 -10.43 1.16 17.50
CA ASN A 264 -11.27 0.80 16.35
C ASN A 264 -12.02 -0.52 16.60
N ALA A 265 -12.72 -1.05 15.60
CA ALA A 265 -13.49 -2.30 15.74
C ALA A 265 -12.63 -3.51 16.15
N ASN A 266 -11.35 -3.51 15.79
CA ASN A 266 -10.42 -4.58 16.14
C ASN A 266 -9.78 -4.41 17.52
N GLY A 267 -10.12 -3.36 18.26
CA GLY A 267 -9.52 -3.08 19.57
C GLY A 267 -8.10 -2.51 19.49
N VAL A 268 -7.76 -1.89 18.38
CA VAL A 268 -6.43 -1.30 18.13
C VAL A 268 -6.51 0.21 18.29
N ASP A 269 -5.56 0.78 19.03
CA ASP A 269 -5.38 2.23 19.15
C ASP A 269 -4.81 2.75 17.82
N LEU A 270 -5.60 3.52 17.09
CA LEU A 270 -5.19 4.03 15.78
C LEU A 270 -4.05 5.05 15.88
N ASN A 271 -3.89 5.72 17.04
CA ASN A 271 -2.78 6.66 17.25
C ASN A 271 -1.53 5.98 17.84
N ARG A 272 -1.39 4.67 17.63
CA ARG A 272 -0.19 3.87 17.88
C ARG A 272 0.13 2.97 16.69
N ASN A 273 -0.60 3.13 15.57
CA ASN A 273 -0.63 2.15 14.48
C ASN A 273 -0.02 2.69 13.17
N TYR A 274 0.69 3.83 13.23
CA TYR A 274 1.41 4.39 12.07
C TYR A 274 2.87 3.92 12.07
N PRO A 275 3.55 3.93 10.91
CA PRO A 275 5.00 3.71 10.88
C PRO A 275 5.72 4.81 11.66
N ASP A 276 6.75 4.42 12.39
CA ASP A 276 7.47 5.31 13.30
C ASP A 276 8.95 5.33 12.93
N ASN A 277 9.54 6.51 12.82
CA ASN A 277 10.93 6.65 12.40
C ASN A 277 11.95 6.30 13.49
N VAL A 278 11.48 6.13 14.74
CA VAL A 278 12.33 5.75 15.88
C VAL A 278 12.09 4.29 16.26
N ALA A 279 10.83 3.89 16.43
CA ALA A 279 10.45 2.55 16.87
C ALA A 279 10.25 1.55 15.71
N GLY A 280 10.09 2.05 14.47
CA GLY A 280 9.90 1.22 13.29
C GLY A 280 8.45 1.03 12.89
N PRO A 281 8.21 0.20 11.88
CA PRO A 281 6.83 -0.08 11.45
C PRO A 281 6.16 -1.04 12.41
N HIS A 282 5.03 -0.97 12.86
CA HIS A 282 4.31 -1.93 13.72
C HIS A 282 4.86 -2.03 15.14
N ASP A 283 5.23 -0.89 15.76
CA ASP A 283 5.68 -0.90 17.16
C ASP A 283 4.59 -1.45 18.09
N ASP A 284 3.32 -1.21 17.76
CA ASP A 284 2.17 -1.70 18.54
C ASP A 284 1.91 -3.22 18.35
N GLY A 285 2.68 -3.89 17.50
CA GLY A 285 2.56 -5.32 17.27
C GLY A 285 1.35 -5.74 16.42
N ASN A 286 0.65 -4.77 15.81
CA ASN A 286 -0.54 -5.02 14.99
C ASN A 286 -0.24 -4.74 13.51
N PRO A 287 -0.96 -5.37 12.59
CA PRO A 287 -0.93 -4.89 11.20
C PRO A 287 -1.58 -3.51 11.10
N TYR A 288 -1.20 -2.75 10.08
CA TYR A 288 -1.85 -1.46 9.85
C TYR A 288 -3.34 -1.68 9.66
N GLN A 289 -4.14 -0.97 10.44
CA GLN A 289 -5.59 -1.06 10.38
C GLN A 289 -6.12 -0.44 9.08
N VAL A 290 -7.31 -0.82 8.69
CA VAL A 290 -7.94 -0.30 7.46
C VAL A 290 -8.00 1.23 7.51
N GLU A 291 -8.40 1.78 8.65
CA GLU A 291 -8.46 3.23 8.87
C GLU A 291 -7.07 3.85 8.69
N THR A 292 -6.04 3.28 9.34
CA THR A 292 -4.65 3.75 9.21
C THR A 292 -4.21 3.75 7.74
N GLN A 293 -4.48 2.65 7.02
CA GLN A 293 -4.08 2.53 5.61
C GLN A 293 -4.75 3.59 4.73
N HIS A 294 -6.04 3.90 4.99
CA HIS A 294 -6.73 4.93 4.22
C HIS A 294 -6.13 6.33 4.45
N PHE A 295 -5.79 6.67 5.70
CA PHE A 295 -5.14 7.95 5.99
C PHE A 295 -3.71 8.00 5.45
N MET A 296 -2.97 6.88 5.49
CA MET A 296 -1.63 6.80 4.88
C MET A 296 -1.71 7.04 3.37
N THR A 297 -2.66 6.38 2.70
CA THR A 297 -2.88 6.54 1.25
C THR A 297 -3.30 7.98 0.91
N LEU A 298 -4.15 8.58 1.73
CA LEU A 298 -4.54 9.99 1.54
C LEU A 298 -3.32 10.90 1.61
N ALA A 299 -2.45 10.70 2.60
CA ALA A 299 -1.23 11.51 2.78
C ALA A 299 -0.25 11.30 1.63
N GLU A 300 -0.14 10.06 1.12
CA GLU A 300 0.73 9.73 -0.01
C GLU A 300 0.27 10.38 -1.31
N ASN A 301 -1.05 10.46 -1.51
CA ASN A 301 -1.63 10.99 -2.75
C ASN A 301 -1.84 12.51 -2.72
N ASN A 302 -1.69 13.15 -1.57
CA ASN A 302 -1.90 14.59 -1.39
C ASN A 302 -0.80 15.17 -0.52
N HIS A 303 -0.09 16.16 -1.01
CA HIS A 303 0.94 16.82 -0.20
C HIS A 303 0.27 17.90 0.67
N PHE A 304 -0.20 17.50 1.86
CA PHE A 304 -0.76 18.45 2.83
C PHE A 304 0.37 19.29 3.44
N VAL A 305 0.16 20.59 3.50
CA VAL A 305 1.14 21.56 4.04
C VAL A 305 1.01 21.64 5.57
N LEU A 306 -0.25 21.64 6.04
CA LEU A 306 -0.57 21.87 7.44
C LEU A 306 -1.74 20.96 7.82
N SER A 307 -1.70 20.41 9.04
CA SER A 307 -2.85 19.69 9.58
C SER A 307 -2.91 19.78 11.09
N ALA A 308 -4.06 19.40 11.64
CA ALA A 308 -4.20 19.11 13.06
C ALA A 308 -5.14 17.94 13.25
N ASN A 309 -4.83 17.13 14.28
CA ASN A 309 -5.75 16.08 14.69
C ASN A 309 -6.26 16.39 16.10
N PHE A 310 -7.58 16.21 16.29
CA PHE A 310 -8.28 16.65 17.48
C PHE A 310 -8.61 15.47 18.39
N HIS A 311 -8.25 15.63 19.65
CA HIS A 311 -8.32 14.64 20.72
C HIS A 311 -9.05 15.22 21.93
N GLY A 312 -9.07 14.48 23.01
CA GLY A 312 -9.65 14.89 24.29
C GLY A 312 -9.17 14.02 25.44
N GLY A 313 -9.29 14.54 26.64
CA GLY A 313 -8.78 13.93 27.87
C GLY A 313 -7.94 14.90 28.67
N THR A 314 -7.59 16.01 28.05
CA THR A 314 -6.92 17.16 28.63
C THR A 314 -7.20 18.38 27.76
N GLU A 315 -6.61 19.52 28.07
CA GLU A 315 -6.77 20.77 27.33
C GLU A 315 -5.40 21.36 27.02
N VAL A 316 -4.80 20.96 25.88
CA VAL A 316 -3.43 21.32 25.53
C VAL A 316 -3.23 21.21 24.00
N VAL A 317 -2.35 22.06 23.48
CA VAL A 317 -1.84 21.96 22.11
C VAL A 317 -0.48 21.27 22.18
N ASN A 318 -0.39 20.11 21.54
CA ASN A 318 0.82 19.27 21.51
C ASN A 318 1.44 19.34 20.12
N TYR A 319 2.74 19.62 20.03
CA TYR A 319 3.45 19.71 18.74
C TYR A 319 4.64 18.72 18.71
N PRO A 320 5.14 18.38 17.50
CA PRO A 320 6.14 17.31 17.34
C PRO A 320 7.51 17.66 17.95
N PHE A 321 8.22 16.62 18.34
CA PHE A 321 7.91 15.20 18.10
C PHE A 321 7.39 14.53 19.36
N ASP A 322 6.53 13.51 19.18
CA ASP A 322 6.06 12.67 20.29
C ASP A 322 7.05 11.56 20.65
N ASN A 323 7.83 11.07 19.66
CA ASN A 323 8.64 9.85 19.81
C ASN A 323 10.10 10.12 20.20
N THR A 324 10.54 11.37 20.20
CA THR A 324 11.93 11.72 20.51
C THR A 324 12.01 13.08 21.19
N TYR A 325 12.99 13.21 22.07
CA TYR A 325 13.32 14.49 22.73
C TYR A 325 14.14 15.42 21.83
N THR A 326 14.48 15.00 20.60
CA THR A 326 15.14 15.88 19.63
C THR A 326 14.09 16.77 18.99
N ASN A 327 14.24 18.08 19.14
CA ASN A 327 13.27 19.03 18.62
C ASN A 327 13.17 18.96 17.09
N HIS A 328 12.01 19.21 16.58
CA HIS A 328 11.79 19.44 15.15
C HIS A 328 12.60 20.66 14.70
N ALA A 329 13.08 20.67 13.46
CA ALA A 329 13.83 21.81 12.94
C ALA A 329 13.03 23.12 13.00
N ASP A 330 11.71 23.05 12.90
CA ASP A 330 10.79 24.18 12.97
C ASP A 330 10.19 24.36 14.38
N ASP A 331 10.89 23.97 15.42
CA ASP A 331 10.40 24.04 16.82
C ASP A 331 9.86 25.43 17.17
N ASP A 332 10.58 26.49 16.80
CA ASP A 332 10.15 27.87 17.08
C ASP A 332 8.83 28.22 16.38
N TRP A 333 8.65 27.73 15.16
CA TRP A 333 7.40 27.94 14.40
C TRP A 333 6.25 27.17 15.06
N PHE A 334 6.49 25.91 15.44
CA PHE A 334 5.48 25.10 16.11
C PHE A 334 5.07 25.72 17.44
N PHE A 335 6.02 26.21 18.21
CA PHE A 335 5.71 26.92 19.46
C PHE A 335 4.86 28.15 19.19
N LEU A 336 5.23 28.97 18.20
CA LEU A 336 4.47 30.19 17.86
C LEU A 336 3.00 29.85 17.57
N VAL A 337 2.74 28.95 16.64
CA VAL A 337 1.36 28.64 16.21
C VAL A 337 0.56 27.91 17.29
N SER A 338 1.22 27.04 18.05
CA SER A 338 0.58 26.33 19.18
C SER A 338 0.18 27.32 20.29
N LYS A 339 1.07 28.26 20.58
CA LYS A 339 0.77 29.31 21.57
C LYS A 339 -0.39 30.18 21.09
N GLU A 340 -0.42 30.56 19.82
CA GLU A 340 -1.54 31.35 19.26
C GLU A 340 -2.85 30.61 19.42
N TYR A 341 -2.89 29.30 19.11
CA TYR A 341 -4.10 28.49 19.29
C TYR A 341 -4.54 28.52 20.75
N ALA A 342 -3.63 28.21 21.68
CA ALA A 342 -3.94 28.18 23.11
C ALA A 342 -4.42 29.56 23.62
N VAL A 343 -3.75 30.64 23.22
CA VAL A 343 -4.11 32.00 23.65
C VAL A 343 -5.51 32.38 23.14
N ASN A 344 -5.85 32.07 21.90
CA ASN A 344 -7.18 32.32 21.36
C ASN A 344 -8.23 31.58 22.19
N CYS A 345 -7.99 30.30 22.50
CA CYS A 345 -8.89 29.51 23.33
C CYS A 345 -8.99 30.08 24.77
N GLN A 346 -7.88 30.54 25.34
CA GLN A 346 -7.85 31.13 26.68
C GLN A 346 -8.64 32.45 26.73
N ASN A 347 -8.57 33.23 25.64
CA ASN A 347 -9.31 34.51 25.53
C ASN A 347 -10.82 34.29 25.41
N ASP A 348 -11.23 33.29 24.66
CA ASP A 348 -12.63 33.04 24.33
C ASP A 348 -13.31 32.05 25.30
N GLY A 349 -12.51 31.28 26.04
CA GLY A 349 -13.02 30.29 27.01
C GLY A 349 -13.09 30.80 28.43
N PRO A 350 -13.62 29.97 29.33
CA PRO A 350 -13.61 30.31 30.76
C PRO A 350 -12.19 30.25 31.32
N SER A 351 -12.01 30.91 32.47
CA SER A 351 -10.73 30.84 33.17
C SER A 351 -10.33 29.38 33.42
N GLY A 352 -9.14 29.01 33.01
CA GLY A 352 -8.60 27.67 33.15
C GLY A 352 -8.79 26.78 31.92
N TYR A 353 -9.42 27.29 30.87
CA TYR A 353 -9.55 26.52 29.60
C TYR A 353 -8.26 26.61 28.79
N MET A 354 -7.82 25.47 28.26
CA MET A 354 -6.64 25.35 27.39
C MET A 354 -5.37 25.89 28.09
N ASP A 355 -5.22 25.56 29.41
CA ASP A 355 -4.06 26.03 30.17
C ASP A 355 -3.29 24.90 30.88
N ALA A 356 -3.50 23.64 30.47
CA ALA A 356 -2.77 22.50 31.07
C ALA A 356 -1.25 22.71 30.94
N THR A 357 -0.52 22.28 31.96
CA THR A 357 0.92 22.47 32.02
C THR A 357 1.61 21.14 32.33
N TYR A 358 2.56 20.77 31.52
CA TYR A 358 3.36 19.55 31.65
C TYR A 358 4.84 19.88 31.87
N ALA A 359 5.64 18.86 32.04
CA ALA A 359 7.09 19.04 32.19
C ALA A 359 7.65 19.83 31.00
N ASN A 360 8.42 20.86 31.33
CA ASN A 360 9.07 21.73 30.34
C ASN A 360 8.12 22.57 29.48
N SER A 361 6.82 22.61 29.74
CA SER A 361 5.90 23.51 28.99
C SER A 361 6.39 24.94 29.09
N GLN A 362 6.58 25.54 27.95
CA GLN A 362 7.05 26.95 27.86
C GLN A 362 5.89 27.95 27.98
N TRP A 363 4.65 27.47 27.83
CA TRP A 363 3.45 28.31 27.93
C TRP A 363 2.27 27.42 28.42
N PRO A 364 1.39 27.94 29.32
CA PRO A 364 0.20 27.18 29.69
C PRO A 364 -0.64 26.83 28.46
N GLY A 365 -1.04 25.56 28.36
CA GLY A 365 -1.80 25.06 27.21
C GLY A 365 -0.95 24.64 26.02
N VAL A 366 0.38 24.57 26.17
CA VAL A 366 1.28 24.19 25.06
C VAL A 366 2.34 23.23 25.56
N THR A 367 2.58 22.14 24.84
CA THR A 367 3.63 21.19 25.16
C THR A 367 4.26 20.63 23.89
N GLU A 368 5.56 20.35 23.96
CA GLU A 368 6.20 19.45 23.00
C GLU A 368 5.84 18.01 23.41
N GLY A 369 5.57 17.14 22.45
CA GLY A 369 5.00 15.82 22.72
C GLY A 369 5.83 14.96 23.65
N ALA A 370 7.10 14.72 23.31
CA ALA A 370 7.97 13.87 24.12
C ALA A 370 8.21 14.44 25.54
N ASP A 371 8.14 15.75 25.69
CA ASP A 371 8.26 16.40 27.02
C ASP A 371 7.06 16.07 27.92
N TRP A 372 5.89 15.81 27.33
CA TRP A 372 4.74 15.32 28.09
C TRP A 372 4.94 13.83 28.41
N TYR A 373 4.96 12.98 27.39
CA TYR A 373 5.40 11.58 27.47
C TYR A 373 5.63 11.05 26.06
N GLN A 374 6.57 10.11 25.89
CA GLN A 374 6.88 9.57 24.58
C GLN A 374 5.75 8.68 24.05
N VAL A 375 5.42 8.88 22.77
CA VAL A 375 4.45 8.08 22.02
C VAL A 375 5.14 7.59 20.75
N PHE A 376 4.94 6.31 20.41
CA PHE A 376 5.44 5.72 19.18
C PHE A 376 4.26 5.29 18.30
N GLY A 377 4.44 5.36 16.99
CA GLY A 377 3.40 5.01 16.02
C GLY A 377 2.26 6.00 15.96
N GLY A 378 2.49 7.23 16.43
CA GLY A 378 1.49 8.30 16.41
C GLY A 378 1.38 8.97 15.05
N ARG A 379 0.18 9.48 14.76
CA ARG A 379 -0.10 10.14 13.49
C ARG A 379 0.66 11.46 13.32
N GLN A 380 0.80 12.24 14.40
CA GLN A 380 1.50 13.52 14.35
C GLN A 380 2.91 13.38 13.79
N ASP A 381 3.69 12.43 14.33
CA ASP A 381 5.07 12.22 13.88
C ASP A 381 5.11 11.63 12.47
N PHE A 382 4.18 10.74 12.15
CA PHE A 382 4.07 10.19 10.78
C PHE A 382 3.86 11.29 9.74
N MET A 383 2.92 12.20 9.97
CA MET A 383 2.64 13.29 9.04
C MET A 383 3.83 14.23 8.90
N ASN A 384 4.47 14.58 10.01
CA ASN A 384 5.61 15.48 10.00
C ASN A 384 6.84 14.86 9.35
N PHE A 385 7.22 13.65 9.75
CA PHE A 385 8.48 13.05 9.32
C PHE A 385 8.41 12.47 7.90
N TYR A 386 7.34 11.71 7.59
CA TYR A 386 7.27 11.00 6.30
C TYR A 386 6.63 11.84 5.19
N HIS A 387 5.77 12.81 5.53
CA HIS A 387 5.03 13.59 4.53
C HIS A 387 5.30 15.09 4.60
N GLN A 388 6.17 15.52 5.52
CA GLN A 388 6.55 16.92 5.68
C GLN A 388 5.33 17.85 5.83
N CYS A 389 4.25 17.30 6.37
CA CYS A 389 3.03 18.05 6.71
C CYS A 389 3.15 18.52 8.16
N LYS A 390 3.00 19.82 8.37
CA LYS A 390 3.09 20.39 9.72
C LYS A 390 1.81 20.06 10.50
N GLU A 391 1.84 18.95 11.23
CA GLU A 391 0.70 18.51 12.03
C GLU A 391 0.96 18.72 13.51
N ILE A 392 -0.07 19.25 14.22
CA ILE A 392 -0.13 19.31 15.67
C ILE A 392 -1.32 18.48 16.19
N THR A 393 -1.28 18.14 17.46
CA THR A 393 -2.36 17.44 18.16
C THR A 393 -3.01 18.41 19.13
N ILE A 394 -4.33 18.53 19.06
CA ILE A 394 -5.09 19.46 19.92
C ILE A 394 -6.04 18.65 20.78
N GLU A 395 -5.82 18.74 22.09
CA GLU A 395 -6.65 18.11 23.13
C GLU A 395 -7.67 19.13 23.59
N LEU A 396 -8.96 18.89 23.31
CA LEU A 396 -10.01 19.92 23.36
C LEU A 396 -10.72 20.04 24.70
N SER A 397 -10.65 19.02 25.55
CA SER A 397 -11.49 18.98 26.74
C SER A 397 -10.99 17.97 27.75
N ASN A 398 -11.07 18.34 29.04
CA ASN A 398 -10.64 17.43 30.12
C ASN A 398 -11.52 16.17 30.20
N THR A 399 -12.76 16.24 29.72
CA THR A 399 -13.64 15.09 29.58
C THR A 399 -13.65 14.64 28.14
N LYS A 400 -13.38 13.36 27.88
CA LYS A 400 -13.27 12.82 26.51
C LYS A 400 -14.57 12.99 25.71
N LEU A 401 -15.72 12.71 26.34
CA LEU A 401 -17.04 12.82 25.75
C LEU A 401 -17.84 13.82 26.59
N ILE A 402 -17.80 15.08 26.18
CA ILE A 402 -18.39 16.15 26.97
C ILE A 402 -19.94 16.07 26.93
N PRO A 403 -20.61 16.49 28.03
CA PRO A 403 -22.09 16.60 28.01
C PRO A 403 -22.57 17.49 26.87
N SER A 404 -23.68 17.14 26.24
CA SER A 404 -24.16 17.83 25.05
C SER A 404 -24.40 19.32 25.29
N ASN A 405 -24.77 19.73 26.51
CA ASN A 405 -24.97 21.14 26.86
C ASN A 405 -23.68 21.97 26.86
N GLN A 406 -22.50 21.33 26.68
CA GLN A 406 -21.22 22.00 26.57
C GLN A 406 -20.72 22.13 25.11
N LEU A 407 -21.42 21.53 24.14
CA LEU A 407 -20.96 21.53 22.74
C LEU A 407 -20.86 22.93 22.16
N VAL A 408 -21.93 23.76 22.37
CA VAL A 408 -21.94 25.15 21.90
C VAL A 408 -20.84 25.97 22.57
N ASN A 409 -20.60 25.71 23.85
CA ASN A 409 -19.53 26.42 24.60
C ASN A 409 -18.17 26.11 24.00
N HIS A 410 -17.85 24.82 23.78
CA HIS A 410 -16.55 24.44 23.20
C HIS A 410 -16.40 24.96 21.77
N TRP A 411 -17.48 25.03 20.99
CA TRP A 411 -17.45 25.70 19.69
C TRP A 411 -17.01 27.16 19.84
N ASN A 412 -17.65 27.88 20.76
CA ASN A 412 -17.33 29.29 20.97
C ASN A 412 -15.89 29.49 21.47
N TYR A 413 -15.38 28.59 22.31
CA TYR A 413 -14.00 28.68 22.83
C TYR A 413 -12.96 28.45 21.73
N ASN A 414 -13.27 27.73 20.71
CA ASN A 414 -12.32 27.31 19.67
C ASN A 414 -12.48 28.01 18.33
N UNK A 415 -13.51 28.62 18.03
CA UNK A 415 -13.81 29.16 16.81
C UNK A 415 -12.76 29.89 16.22
N GLU A 416 -12.21 30.95 16.96
CA GLU A 416 -11.15 31.81 16.45
C GLU A 416 -9.87 31.01 16.19
N ALA A 417 -9.50 30.17 17.16
CA ALA A 417 -8.27 29.37 17.08
C ALA A 417 -8.30 28.45 15.85
N LEU A 418 -9.43 27.82 15.55
CA LEU A 418 -9.60 26.93 14.40
C LEU A 418 -9.37 27.67 13.06
N ILE A 419 -9.90 28.88 12.95
CA ILE A 419 -9.75 29.68 11.72
C ILE A 419 -8.30 30.11 11.54
N GLU A 420 -7.71 30.69 12.60
CA GLU A 420 -6.36 31.26 12.51
C GLU A 420 -5.29 30.19 12.24
N TYR A 421 -5.45 28.98 12.82
CA TYR A 421 -4.49 27.92 12.59
C TYR A 421 -4.49 27.45 11.12
N LEU A 422 -5.66 27.30 10.48
CA LEU A 422 -5.68 26.92 9.06
C LEU A 422 -5.04 27.97 8.18
N ILE A 423 -5.22 29.26 8.50
CA ILE A 423 -4.61 30.37 7.74
C ILE A 423 -3.09 30.26 7.78
N GLN A 424 -2.48 29.72 8.85
CA GLN A 424 -1.02 29.51 8.91
C GLN A 424 -0.49 28.68 7.74
N GLY A 425 -1.30 27.78 7.18
CA GLY A 425 -0.91 26.98 6.00
C GLY A 425 -0.75 27.78 4.71
N THR A 426 -1.25 29.02 4.68
CA THR A 426 -1.10 29.92 3.52
C THR A 426 0.13 30.80 3.63
N TYR A 427 0.78 30.88 4.79
CA TYR A 427 1.99 31.67 5.02
C TYR A 427 3.25 30.86 4.73
N GLY A 428 4.36 31.54 4.50
CA GLY A 428 5.64 30.94 4.26
C GLY A 428 6.15 31.20 2.86
N PHE A 429 7.22 30.50 2.47
CA PHE A 429 7.74 30.54 1.11
C PHE A 429 6.85 29.71 0.20
N GLN A 430 6.60 30.21 -1.03
CA GLN A 430 5.84 29.52 -2.06
C GLN A 430 6.50 29.76 -3.42
N GLY A 431 6.34 28.81 -4.33
CA GLY A 431 6.84 28.97 -5.68
C GLY A 431 6.62 27.74 -6.51
N PHE A 432 7.22 27.71 -7.69
CA PHE A 432 7.12 26.62 -8.66
C PHE A 432 8.52 26.17 -9.05
N VAL A 433 8.76 24.87 -9.09
CA VAL A 433 10.01 24.31 -9.59
C VAL A 433 9.74 23.77 -11.00
N LYS A 434 10.54 24.23 -11.95
CA LYS A 434 10.35 23.92 -13.38
C LYS A 434 11.67 23.60 -14.06
N ASP A 435 11.59 22.81 -15.12
CA ASP A 435 12.71 22.52 -16.01
C ASP A 435 13.09 23.81 -16.77
N ALA A 436 14.35 24.22 -16.72
CA ALA A 436 14.83 25.46 -17.32
C ALA A 436 14.77 25.45 -18.85
N VAL A 437 14.67 24.28 -19.48
CA VAL A 437 14.66 24.15 -20.94
C VAL A 437 13.23 24.01 -21.47
N THR A 438 12.44 23.12 -20.84
CA THR A 438 11.07 22.79 -21.35
C THR A 438 10.00 23.64 -20.67
N GLY A 439 10.24 24.11 -19.44
CA GLY A 439 9.23 24.78 -18.63
C GLY A 439 8.29 23.81 -17.88
N ASP A 440 8.53 22.51 -18.01
CA ASP A 440 7.70 21.50 -17.36
C ASP A 440 7.91 21.53 -15.84
N PRO A 441 6.86 21.21 -15.04
CA PRO A 441 7.00 21.13 -13.60
C PRO A 441 7.92 19.98 -13.18
N VAL A 442 8.68 20.20 -12.09
CA VAL A 442 9.66 19.25 -11.58
C VAL A 442 9.34 18.94 -10.12
N GLU A 443 9.34 17.68 -9.74
CA GLU A 443 9.37 17.28 -8.32
C GLU A 443 10.79 17.48 -7.80
N ALA A 444 10.92 18.31 -6.76
CA ALA A 444 12.21 18.64 -6.16
C ALA A 444 12.09 18.65 -4.64
N THR A 445 13.14 18.24 -3.97
CA THR A 445 13.32 18.49 -2.54
C THR A 445 13.71 19.95 -2.34
N VAL A 446 13.02 20.64 -1.43
CA VAL A 446 13.27 22.03 -1.09
C VAL A 446 13.73 22.09 0.37
N THR A 447 14.99 22.47 0.57
CA THR A 447 15.65 22.44 1.87
C THR A 447 16.06 23.86 2.29
N LEU A 448 15.73 24.25 3.52
CA LEU A 448 16.27 25.45 4.13
C LEU A 448 17.66 25.12 4.68
N VAL A 449 18.69 25.62 4.02
CA VAL A 449 20.08 25.24 4.27
C VAL A 449 20.50 25.65 5.68
N GLY A 450 21.02 24.69 6.45
CA GLY A 450 21.47 24.93 7.82
C GLY A 450 20.35 25.06 8.84
N HIS A 451 19.08 24.89 8.40
CA HIS A 451 17.90 24.90 9.27
C HIS A 451 17.24 23.52 9.30
N ASP A 452 16.97 22.96 8.13
CA ASP A 452 16.24 21.70 8.03
C ASP A 452 17.07 20.50 8.45
N ALA A 453 16.40 19.53 9.04
CA ALA A 453 16.90 18.21 9.40
C ALA A 453 16.17 17.15 8.56
N VAL A 454 16.50 15.88 8.75
CA VAL A 454 15.82 14.77 8.07
C VAL A 454 14.32 14.83 8.40
N GLY A 455 13.49 14.85 7.36
CA GLY A 455 12.04 14.87 7.49
C GLY A 455 11.42 16.27 7.59
N SER A 456 12.20 17.34 7.69
CA SER A 456 11.63 18.69 7.88
C SER A 456 11.66 19.57 6.62
N HIS A 457 12.26 19.09 5.52
CA HIS A 457 12.23 19.76 4.21
C HIS A 457 10.79 19.83 3.68
N THR A 458 10.60 20.48 2.53
CA THR A 458 9.36 20.33 1.77
C THR A 458 9.70 19.80 0.38
N VAL A 459 8.68 19.55 -0.42
CA VAL A 459 8.84 19.08 -1.79
C VAL A 459 7.93 19.89 -2.70
N SER A 460 8.33 20.01 -3.98
CA SER A 460 7.42 20.49 -5.01
C SER A 460 6.63 19.32 -5.56
N SER A 461 5.38 19.54 -5.93
CA SER A 461 4.44 18.47 -6.29
C SER A 461 3.96 18.61 -7.73
N LEU A 462 3.81 17.47 -8.40
CA LEU A 462 3.15 17.45 -9.71
C LEU A 462 1.63 17.51 -9.50
N PRO A 463 0.84 18.04 -10.46
CA PRO A 463 1.26 18.39 -11.82
C PRO A 463 1.80 19.81 -12.00
N PHE A 464 1.89 20.63 -10.95
CA PHE A 464 2.23 22.06 -11.10
C PHE A 464 3.68 22.39 -10.77
N GLY A 465 4.34 21.55 -9.97
CA GLY A 465 5.69 21.85 -9.47
C GLY A 465 5.67 22.84 -8.31
N ASP A 466 4.51 23.04 -7.69
CA ASP A 466 4.32 24.01 -6.61
C ASP A 466 4.84 23.47 -5.28
N PHE A 467 5.33 24.37 -4.43
CA PHE A 467 5.79 24.04 -3.08
C PHE A 467 5.38 25.12 -2.09
N TYR A 468 5.23 24.73 -0.83
CA TYR A 468 4.80 25.57 0.28
C TYR A 468 5.65 25.25 1.49
N ARG A 469 6.25 26.28 2.11
CA ARG A 469 7.17 26.09 3.24
C ARG A 469 6.86 27.10 4.34
N PRO A 470 5.89 26.81 5.24
CA PRO A 470 5.71 27.61 6.46
C PRO A 470 6.99 27.55 7.31
N VAL A 471 7.38 28.67 7.86
CA VAL A 471 8.61 28.79 8.66
C VAL A 471 8.54 30.06 9.51
N ILE A 472 9.27 30.07 10.63
CA ILE A 472 9.39 31.25 11.50
C ILE A 472 10.13 32.37 10.77
N ALA A 473 9.86 33.62 11.14
CA ALA A 473 10.56 34.81 10.59
C ALA A 473 12.07 34.61 10.63
N GLY A 474 12.72 34.95 9.53
CA GLY A 474 14.18 34.78 9.40
C GLY A 474 14.69 35.03 8.00
N THR A 475 15.98 34.79 7.78
CA THR A 475 16.62 34.85 6.47
C THR A 475 17.21 33.47 6.17
N TYR A 476 16.85 32.92 5.02
CA TYR A 476 17.13 31.55 4.65
C TYR A 476 17.70 31.44 3.26
N ASP A 477 18.55 30.42 3.06
CA ASP A 477 18.94 29.95 1.74
C ASP A 477 18.09 28.69 1.42
N LEU A 478 17.43 28.68 0.26
CA LEU A 478 16.60 27.56 -0.17
C LEU A 478 17.35 26.77 -1.24
N ARG A 479 17.60 25.49 -0.97
CA ARG A 479 18.26 24.59 -1.91
C ARG A 479 17.22 23.68 -2.56
N PHE A 480 17.27 23.61 -3.89
CA PHE A 480 16.36 22.82 -4.72
C PHE A 480 17.14 21.70 -5.37
N GLU A 481 16.71 20.45 -5.13
CA GLU A 481 17.38 19.25 -5.62
C GLU A 481 16.35 18.31 -6.24
N SER A 482 16.68 17.83 -7.44
CA SER A 482 15.86 16.80 -8.09
C SER A 482 16.79 15.87 -8.86
N PRO A 483 16.52 14.56 -8.95
CA PRO A 483 17.30 13.65 -9.80
C PRO A 483 17.35 14.21 -11.23
N CYS A 484 18.55 14.16 -11.84
CA CYS A 484 18.75 14.57 -13.23
C CYS A 484 18.80 16.08 -13.46
N TYR A 485 18.86 16.84 -12.38
CA TYR A 485 19.00 18.31 -12.45
C TYR A 485 20.19 18.77 -11.63
N GLN A 486 20.77 19.90 -12.04
CA GLN A 486 21.79 20.58 -11.25
C GLN A 486 21.13 21.17 -10.01
N THR A 487 21.76 20.99 -8.85
CA THR A 487 21.31 21.62 -7.60
C THR A 487 21.33 23.14 -7.76
N PHE A 488 20.25 23.79 -7.31
CA PHE A 488 20.15 25.27 -7.34
C PHE A 488 19.89 25.76 -5.92
N THR A 489 20.57 26.84 -5.53
CA THR A 489 20.34 27.48 -4.22
C THR A 489 19.98 28.96 -4.41
N LEU A 490 18.82 29.33 -3.89
CA LEU A 490 18.35 30.72 -3.85
C LEU A 490 18.70 31.29 -2.47
N THR A 491 19.62 32.25 -2.44
CA THR A 491 20.22 32.76 -1.20
C THR A 491 19.52 33.98 -0.63
N ASN A 492 19.66 34.18 0.69
CA ASN A 492 19.30 35.42 1.40
C ASN A 492 17.82 35.79 1.26
N GLN A 493 16.93 34.83 1.40
CA GLN A 493 15.49 35.08 1.35
C GLN A 493 14.99 35.42 2.75
N THR A 494 14.57 36.64 2.98
CA THR A 494 14.04 37.11 4.27
C THR A 494 12.51 36.99 4.26
N ILE A 495 11.94 36.49 5.34
CA ILE A 495 10.50 36.37 5.52
C ILE A 495 10.13 36.79 6.96
N ALA A 496 8.96 37.43 7.11
CA ALA A 496 8.37 37.75 8.41
C ALA A 496 7.31 36.68 8.80
N ASN A 497 6.95 36.64 10.08
CA ASN A 497 5.77 35.86 10.51
C ASN A 497 4.51 36.41 9.85
N TYR A 498 3.55 35.53 9.56
CA TYR A 498 2.28 35.88 8.90
C TYR A 498 2.46 36.49 7.50
N GLN A 499 3.53 36.13 6.82
CA GLN A 499 3.83 36.61 5.46
C GLN A 499 3.79 35.42 4.49
N THR A 500 3.16 35.62 3.34
CA THR A 500 3.32 34.74 2.17
C THR A 500 4.36 35.37 1.27
N LYS A 501 5.48 34.69 1.03
CA LYS A 501 6.54 35.17 0.14
C LYS A 501 6.61 34.24 -1.09
N THR A 502 6.09 34.77 -2.20
CA THR A 502 6.11 34.08 -3.48
C THR A 502 7.48 34.26 -4.14
N LEU A 503 8.14 33.16 -4.45
CA LEU A 503 9.47 33.16 -5.09
C LEU A 503 9.38 33.02 -6.61
N GLY A 504 8.19 32.78 -7.16
CA GLY A 504 7.99 32.62 -8.60
C GLY A 504 8.53 31.28 -9.11
N ASP A 505 8.98 31.25 -10.33
CA ASP A 505 9.51 30.07 -11.00
C ASP A 505 10.98 29.87 -10.62
N ILE A 506 11.27 28.70 -10.05
CA ILE A 506 12.62 28.22 -9.76
C ILE A 506 12.99 27.28 -10.90
N LEU A 507 13.97 27.68 -11.72
CA LEU A 507 14.34 26.96 -12.93
C LEU A 507 15.53 26.04 -12.66
N LEU A 508 15.34 24.73 -12.76
CA LEU A 508 16.40 23.74 -12.58
C LEU A 508 16.98 23.35 -13.95
N THR A 509 18.31 23.43 -14.07
CA THR A 509 19.01 23.08 -15.31
C THR A 509 19.17 21.56 -15.38
N PRO A 510 18.66 20.89 -16.46
CA PRO A 510 18.86 19.45 -16.60
C PRO A 510 20.35 19.10 -16.70
N LEU A 511 20.73 17.97 -16.12
CA LEU A 511 22.07 17.42 -16.25
C LEU A 511 22.27 16.88 -17.67
N THR A 512 23.48 17.03 -18.18
CA THR A 512 23.86 16.42 -19.46
C THR A 512 24.04 14.94 -19.27
N VAL A 513 23.30 14.13 -20.02
CA VAL A 513 23.42 12.68 -20.01
C VAL A 513 24.42 12.26 -21.07
N THR A 514 25.33 11.34 -20.74
CA THR A 514 26.31 10.82 -21.69
C THR A 514 26.02 9.37 -22.01
N ALA A 515 26.29 8.99 -23.27
CA ALA A 515 26.08 7.58 -23.70
C ALA A 515 26.99 6.65 -22.88
N PRO A 516 26.52 5.46 -22.53
CA PRO A 516 27.34 4.50 -21.79
C PRO A 516 28.63 4.14 -22.55
N THR A 517 29.68 3.91 -21.77
CA THR A 517 31.00 3.51 -22.26
C THR A 517 31.45 2.23 -21.60
N SER A 518 32.58 1.69 -22.02
CA SER A 518 33.21 0.51 -21.40
C SER A 518 32.22 -0.67 -21.30
N LEU A 519 31.47 -0.92 -22.38
CA LEU A 519 30.56 -2.05 -22.42
C LEU A 519 31.36 -3.35 -22.33
N SER A 520 30.90 -4.29 -21.52
CA SER A 520 31.58 -5.57 -21.33
C SER A 520 30.57 -6.67 -20.99
N THR A 521 31.03 -7.94 -21.10
CA THR A 521 30.24 -9.10 -20.73
C THR A 521 30.98 -9.98 -19.74
N SER A 522 30.23 -10.72 -18.92
CA SER A 522 30.80 -11.69 -17.99
C SER A 522 29.79 -12.82 -17.78
N GLY A 523 30.31 -13.98 -17.34
CA GLY A 523 29.47 -15.14 -17.08
C GLY A 523 28.72 -15.64 -18.31
N THR A 524 29.30 -15.50 -19.49
CA THR A 524 28.65 -15.95 -20.73
C THR A 524 28.63 -17.46 -20.81
N ASP A 525 27.44 -18.03 -20.95
CA ASP A 525 27.25 -19.46 -21.14
C ASP A 525 26.56 -19.73 -22.49
N SER A 526 25.91 -20.89 -22.65
CA SER A 526 25.26 -21.27 -23.90
C SER A 526 23.97 -20.52 -24.17
N SER A 527 23.38 -19.87 -23.15
CA SER A 527 22.03 -19.31 -23.23
C SER A 527 21.89 -17.93 -22.59
N SER A 528 22.94 -17.43 -21.92
CA SER A 528 22.87 -16.16 -21.18
C SER A 528 24.23 -15.47 -21.09
N THR A 529 24.19 -14.18 -20.74
CA THR A 529 25.37 -13.38 -20.41
C THR A 529 24.96 -12.20 -19.52
N ASN A 530 25.84 -11.77 -18.63
CA ASN A 530 25.69 -10.50 -17.92
C ASN A 530 26.37 -9.41 -18.73
N VAL A 531 25.62 -8.37 -19.08
CA VAL A 531 26.15 -7.18 -19.76
C VAL A 531 26.34 -6.07 -18.72
N SER A 532 27.41 -5.31 -18.84
CA SER A 532 27.70 -4.19 -17.96
C SER A 532 28.30 -3.02 -18.73
N TRP A 533 28.23 -1.85 -18.13
CA TRP A 533 28.67 -0.59 -18.77
C TRP A 533 29.01 0.44 -17.70
N THR A 534 29.67 1.52 -18.13
CA THR A 534 29.93 2.68 -17.26
C THR A 534 29.03 3.84 -17.70
N ALA A 535 28.33 4.44 -16.72
CA ALA A 535 27.54 5.66 -16.93
C ALA A 535 27.67 6.54 -15.70
N THR A 536 27.61 7.87 -15.88
CA THR A 536 27.86 8.81 -14.78
C THR A 536 26.62 9.55 -14.27
N THR A 537 25.63 9.81 -15.12
CA THR A 537 24.51 10.67 -14.77
C THR A 537 23.22 10.05 -15.32
N ALA A 538 23.00 8.77 -15.05
CA ALA A 538 21.82 8.07 -15.56
C ALA A 538 21.04 7.44 -14.42
N ASP A 539 19.73 7.47 -14.52
CA ASP A 539 18.80 6.80 -13.59
C ASP A 539 18.25 5.49 -14.16
N SER A 540 18.27 5.35 -15.49
CA SER A 540 17.77 4.14 -16.14
C SER A 540 18.40 3.97 -17.53
N PHE A 541 18.20 2.80 -18.11
CA PHE A 541 18.84 2.42 -19.35
C PHE A 541 17.89 1.63 -20.23
N ASP A 542 18.08 1.72 -21.55
CA ASP A 542 17.55 0.72 -22.48
C ASP A 542 18.72 -0.07 -23.05
N ILE A 543 18.58 -1.39 -23.06
CA ILE A 543 19.54 -2.31 -23.68
C ILE A 543 18.89 -2.81 -24.97
N ARG A 544 19.67 -2.93 -26.03
CA ARG A 544 19.20 -3.67 -27.19
C ARG A 544 20.29 -4.64 -27.63
N TYR A 545 19.87 -5.79 -28.13
CA TYR A 545 20.81 -6.82 -28.59
C TYR A 545 20.25 -7.55 -29.81
N ARG A 546 21.13 -8.18 -30.57
CA ARG A 546 20.76 -8.99 -31.74
C ARG A 546 21.91 -9.92 -32.09
N MET A 547 21.65 -10.97 -32.91
CA MET A 547 22.69 -11.71 -33.57
C MET A 547 23.44 -10.78 -34.52
N VAL A 548 24.74 -10.88 -34.59
CA VAL A 548 25.53 -10.04 -35.52
C VAL A 548 25.05 -10.24 -36.93
N GLY A 549 24.66 -9.15 -37.58
CA GLY A 549 24.14 -9.16 -38.98
C GLY A 549 22.61 -9.29 -39.07
N ALA A 550 21.91 -9.56 -37.98
CA ALA A 550 20.43 -9.60 -38.00
C ALA A 550 19.87 -8.21 -38.28
N PRO A 551 18.75 -8.08 -39.01
CA PRO A 551 18.22 -6.78 -39.36
C PRO A 551 17.51 -6.05 -38.21
N SER A 552 17.00 -6.78 -37.20
CA SER A 552 16.21 -6.21 -36.09
C SER A 552 16.91 -6.38 -34.74
N TRP A 553 16.61 -5.48 -33.84
CA TRP A 553 17.07 -5.50 -32.46
C TRP A 553 15.98 -6.02 -31.54
N THR A 554 16.36 -6.77 -30.53
CA THR A 554 15.52 -7.06 -29.37
C THR A 554 15.82 -5.99 -28.32
N GLU A 555 14.80 -5.32 -27.80
CA GLU A 555 14.96 -4.21 -26.85
C GLU A 555 14.48 -4.63 -25.46
N ILE A 556 15.22 -4.18 -24.43
CA ILE A 556 14.90 -4.33 -23.01
C ILE A 556 14.88 -2.90 -22.45
N LEU A 557 13.72 -2.42 -22.05
CA LEU A 557 13.49 -1.02 -21.70
C LEU A 557 13.45 -0.79 -20.19
N GLY A 558 13.91 0.37 -19.75
CA GLY A 558 13.76 0.83 -18.37
C GLY A 558 14.58 0.05 -17.35
N VAL A 559 15.76 -0.41 -17.74
CA VAL A 559 16.66 -1.19 -16.87
C VAL A 559 17.28 -0.27 -15.83
N THR A 560 17.23 -0.65 -14.57
CA THR A 560 17.84 0.11 -13.46
C THR A 560 19.00 -0.64 -12.80
N SER A 561 19.24 -1.90 -13.21
CA SER A 561 20.35 -2.71 -12.68
C SER A 561 21.52 -2.75 -13.67
N ASN A 562 22.73 -2.71 -13.13
CA ASN A 562 23.97 -2.83 -13.88
C ASN A 562 24.97 -3.58 -12.99
N PRO A 563 25.35 -4.82 -13.34
CA PRO A 563 25.09 -5.52 -14.59
C PRO A 563 23.65 -6.02 -14.75
N TYR A 564 23.27 -6.33 -16.00
CA TYR A 564 21.97 -6.89 -16.37
C TYR A 564 22.19 -8.23 -17.07
N GLN A 565 21.38 -9.25 -16.74
CA GLN A 565 21.51 -10.57 -17.36
C GLN A 565 20.55 -10.68 -18.56
N ILE A 566 21.10 -10.91 -19.73
CA ILE A 566 20.35 -11.27 -20.94
C ILE A 566 20.27 -12.78 -20.99
N THR A 567 19.07 -13.33 -21.18
CA THR A 567 18.79 -14.77 -21.23
C THR A 567 18.09 -15.14 -22.54
N GLY A 568 17.94 -16.44 -22.78
CA GLY A 568 17.24 -16.96 -23.97
C GLY A 568 18.07 -16.83 -25.26
N LEU A 569 19.37 -16.78 -25.12
CA LEU A 569 20.29 -16.70 -26.25
C LEU A 569 20.50 -18.09 -26.86
N SER A 570 20.80 -18.14 -28.16
CA SER A 570 21.15 -19.38 -28.88
C SER A 570 22.61 -19.75 -28.61
N PRO A 571 22.91 -21.04 -28.44
CA PRO A 571 24.31 -21.47 -28.24
C PRO A 571 25.19 -21.19 -29.45
N ASN A 572 26.48 -21.06 -29.21
CA ASN A 572 27.54 -20.90 -30.23
C ASN A 572 27.19 -19.79 -31.22
N THR A 573 26.61 -18.69 -30.73
CA THR A 573 26.07 -17.60 -31.53
C THR A 573 26.70 -16.28 -31.12
N THR A 574 27.15 -15.50 -32.11
CA THR A 574 27.73 -14.18 -31.82
C THR A 574 26.62 -13.13 -31.85
N TYR A 575 26.53 -12.41 -30.77
CA TYR A 575 25.60 -11.32 -30.55
C TYR A 575 26.34 -9.99 -30.42
N GLU A 576 25.63 -8.91 -30.67
CA GLU A 576 26.07 -7.56 -30.30
C GLU A 576 25.01 -6.88 -29.48
N PHE A 577 25.45 -6.04 -28.54
CA PHE A 577 24.51 -5.25 -27.73
C PHE A 577 24.97 -3.80 -27.66
N GLN A 578 24.00 -2.93 -27.39
CA GLN A 578 24.17 -1.49 -27.20
C GLN A 578 23.30 -1.04 -26.02
N VAL A 579 23.72 0.06 -25.36
CA VAL A 579 23.01 0.61 -24.21
C VAL A 579 22.79 2.10 -24.43
N LYS A 580 21.62 2.59 -24.03
CA LYS A 580 21.20 3.98 -24.07
C LYS A 580 20.91 4.44 -22.65
N SER A 581 21.41 5.61 -22.26
CA SER A 581 21.20 6.19 -20.89
C SER A 581 20.00 7.13 -20.89
N TYR A 582 19.32 7.16 -19.78
CA TYR A 582 18.28 8.14 -19.44
C TYR A 582 18.61 8.82 -18.13
N CYS A 583 18.21 10.07 -18.04
CA CYS A 583 18.13 10.80 -16.77
C CYS A 583 16.86 11.64 -16.87
N GLY A 584 15.81 11.22 -16.18
CA GLY A 584 14.49 11.82 -16.36
C GLY A 584 14.00 11.66 -17.80
N SER A 585 13.58 12.75 -18.40
CA SER A 585 13.13 12.77 -19.82
C SER A 585 14.30 12.84 -20.82
N ASN A 586 15.50 13.17 -20.36
CA ASN A 586 16.67 13.31 -21.23
C ASN A 586 17.29 11.95 -21.51
N SER A 587 17.72 11.72 -22.75
CA SER A 587 18.33 10.45 -23.14
C SER A 587 19.44 10.67 -24.16
N THR A 588 20.28 9.65 -24.28
CA THR A 588 21.36 9.64 -25.27
C THR A 588 20.95 8.88 -26.53
N THR A 589 21.79 8.86 -27.51
CA THR A 589 21.75 7.80 -28.53
C THR A 589 22.27 6.50 -27.90
N TYR A 590 22.06 5.38 -28.57
CA TYR A 590 22.66 4.13 -28.16
C TYR A 590 24.21 4.22 -28.31
N SER A 591 24.88 3.52 -27.40
CA SER A 591 26.36 3.37 -27.43
C SER A 591 26.86 2.68 -28.72
N GLY A 592 28.15 2.62 -28.92
CA GLY A 592 28.74 1.69 -29.88
C GLY A 592 28.41 0.24 -29.48
N SER A 593 28.45 -0.66 -30.47
CA SER A 593 28.17 -2.09 -30.24
C SER A 593 29.34 -2.77 -29.52
N GLN A 594 28.99 -3.65 -28.56
CA GLN A 594 29.93 -4.63 -27.97
C GLN A 594 29.46 -6.02 -28.37
N GLN A 595 30.39 -6.85 -28.87
CA GLN A 595 30.08 -8.21 -29.30
C GLN A 595 30.48 -9.23 -28.22
N PHE A 596 29.79 -10.35 -28.21
CA PHE A 596 30.10 -11.54 -27.38
C PHE A 596 29.58 -12.78 -28.11
N THR A 597 30.15 -13.95 -27.76
CA THR A 597 29.72 -15.23 -28.35
C THR A 597 29.33 -16.17 -27.20
N THR A 598 28.13 -16.71 -27.29
CA THR A 598 27.66 -17.74 -26.35
C THR A 598 28.45 -19.03 -26.55
N THR A 599 28.63 -19.80 -25.49
CA THR A 599 29.37 -21.04 -25.55
C THR A 599 28.57 -22.15 -26.23
N ASN A 600 29.28 -23.22 -26.66
CA ASN A 600 28.59 -24.45 -27.09
C ASN A 600 27.90 -25.11 -25.90
N ILE A 601 26.81 -25.84 -26.19
CA ILE A 601 26.26 -26.77 -25.23
C ILE A 601 27.12 -28.03 -25.26
N ASN A 602 27.66 -28.42 -24.11
CA ASN A 602 28.48 -29.61 -23.94
C ASN A 602 27.82 -30.54 -22.94
N TYR A 603 27.48 -31.74 -23.39
CA TYR A 603 26.91 -32.76 -22.53
C TYR A 603 28.00 -33.66 -21.95
N CYS A 604 27.77 -34.19 -20.79
CA CYS A 604 28.67 -35.11 -20.13
C CYS A 604 28.81 -36.42 -20.93
N ASN A 605 29.96 -37.04 -20.86
CA ASN A 605 30.20 -38.36 -21.46
C ASN A 605 29.46 -39.45 -20.71
N ALA A 606 28.95 -40.44 -21.42
CA ALA A 606 28.32 -41.64 -20.89
C ALA A 606 28.44 -42.77 -21.89
N GLN A 607 28.70 -43.98 -21.45
CA GLN A 607 28.80 -45.13 -22.34
C GLN A 607 28.79 -46.45 -21.59
N GLY A 608 28.32 -47.49 -22.24
CA GLY A 608 28.60 -48.90 -21.85
C GLY A 608 29.97 -49.34 -22.38
N ASN A 609 30.65 -50.19 -21.64
CA ASN A 609 31.95 -50.72 -22.09
C ASN A 609 31.83 -51.95 -22.98
N ASN A 610 30.70 -52.65 -22.94
CA ASN A 610 30.47 -53.88 -23.73
C ASN A 610 29.01 -53.93 -24.16
N VAL A 611 28.81 -54.04 -25.46
CA VAL A 611 27.49 -54.18 -26.11
C VAL A 611 27.35 -55.49 -26.87
N ASN A 612 28.27 -56.45 -26.66
CA ASN A 612 28.25 -57.67 -27.42
C ASN A 612 27.03 -58.55 -27.18
N ASP A 613 26.52 -58.48 -25.97
CA ASP A 613 25.41 -59.35 -25.51
C ASP A 613 24.09 -58.64 -25.52
N GLU A 614 24.08 -57.29 -25.23
CA GLU A 614 22.89 -56.48 -25.16
C GLU A 614 23.15 -55.02 -25.56
N TYR A 615 22.16 -54.41 -26.25
CA TYR A 615 22.18 -52.99 -26.65
C TYR A 615 20.74 -52.51 -26.88
N ILE A 616 20.57 -51.24 -27.17
CA ILE A 616 19.26 -50.63 -27.43
C ILE A 616 18.88 -50.93 -28.88
N GLY A 617 17.77 -51.65 -29.10
CA GLY A 617 17.34 -52.04 -30.43
C GLY A 617 16.33 -51.11 -31.08
N ASN A 618 15.61 -50.32 -30.28
CA ASN A 618 14.68 -49.32 -30.80
C ASN A 618 14.28 -48.34 -29.69
N VAL A 619 14.25 -47.07 -30.05
CA VAL A 619 13.64 -46.00 -29.20
C VAL A 619 12.44 -45.45 -29.98
N SER A 620 11.32 -45.31 -29.30
CA SER A 620 10.12 -44.74 -29.86
C SER A 620 9.60 -43.59 -29.03
N ILE A 621 9.28 -42.46 -29.67
CA ILE A 621 8.63 -41.30 -29.06
C ILE A 621 7.31 -41.04 -29.79
N ASN A 622 6.20 -41.06 -29.04
CA ASN A 622 4.85 -40.80 -29.62
C ASN A 622 4.56 -41.71 -30.83
N GLY A 623 5.08 -42.98 -30.80
CA GLY A 623 4.86 -43.93 -31.86
C GLY A 623 5.81 -43.85 -33.02
N THR A 624 6.67 -42.83 -33.10
CA THR A 624 7.72 -42.73 -34.12
C THR A 624 8.94 -43.49 -33.61
N ASN A 625 9.44 -44.40 -34.43
CA ASN A 625 10.46 -45.38 -34.06
C ASN A 625 11.80 -45.03 -34.66
N HIS A 626 12.88 -45.18 -33.90
CA HIS A 626 14.26 -45.18 -34.38
C HIS A 626 14.87 -46.58 -34.10
N ASN A 627 14.94 -47.40 -35.12
CA ASN A 627 15.42 -48.75 -35.01
C ASN A 627 16.96 -48.78 -35.17
N THR A 628 17.64 -49.23 -34.11
CA THR A 628 19.11 -49.23 -34.05
C THR A 628 19.72 -50.62 -34.00
N VAL A 629 18.94 -51.69 -34.27
CA VAL A 629 19.41 -53.09 -34.18
C VAL A 629 20.72 -53.36 -34.98
N SER A 630 20.99 -52.61 -36.00
CA SER A 630 22.21 -52.80 -36.81
C SER A 630 23.41 -51.96 -36.33
N ASN A 631 23.26 -51.17 -35.27
CA ASN A 631 24.29 -50.21 -34.86
C ASN A 631 24.93 -50.65 -33.54
N THR A 632 25.85 -51.64 -33.63
CA THR A 632 26.30 -52.36 -32.43
C THR A 632 27.78 -52.14 -32.10
N SER A 633 28.43 -51.09 -32.68
CA SER A 633 29.89 -51.05 -32.62
C SER A 633 30.47 -50.40 -31.38
N SER A 634 29.69 -49.71 -30.58
CA SER A 634 30.20 -49.02 -29.40
C SER A 634 29.16 -48.95 -28.30
N GLY A 635 29.55 -48.69 -27.10
CA GLY A 635 28.63 -48.48 -25.97
C GLY A 635 28.03 -47.08 -25.89
N TYR A 636 28.28 -46.24 -26.90
CA TYR A 636 27.66 -44.93 -27.06
C TYR A 636 27.36 -44.70 -28.56
N SER A 637 26.14 -44.34 -28.85
CA SER A 637 25.71 -44.04 -30.22
C SER A 637 25.14 -42.64 -30.28
N ASP A 638 25.67 -41.81 -31.18
CA ASP A 638 25.24 -40.43 -31.37
C ASP A 638 24.31 -40.35 -32.59
N PHE A 639 23.01 -40.17 -32.31
CA PHE A 639 21.97 -40.02 -33.35
C PHE A 639 21.47 -38.57 -33.39
N THR A 640 22.24 -37.61 -32.90
CA THR A 640 21.79 -36.20 -32.90
C THR A 640 21.69 -35.62 -34.30
N ALA A 641 22.40 -36.21 -35.30
CA ALA A 641 22.24 -35.80 -36.69
C ALA A 641 21.04 -36.43 -37.41
N SER A 642 20.34 -37.38 -36.75
CA SER A 642 19.16 -38.04 -37.33
C SER A 642 17.98 -37.07 -37.37
N SER A 643 17.20 -37.06 -38.46
CA SER A 643 16.00 -36.23 -38.56
C SER A 643 14.74 -36.91 -38.01
N ILE A 644 14.84 -38.11 -37.46
CA ILE A 644 13.64 -38.88 -37.10
C ILE A 644 12.85 -38.18 -35.95
N PHE A 645 13.53 -37.78 -34.89
CA PHE A 645 12.84 -37.16 -33.74
C PHE A 645 12.76 -35.62 -33.83
N PRO A 646 13.68 -34.89 -34.46
CA PRO A 646 13.47 -33.46 -34.65
C PRO A 646 12.24 -33.08 -35.45
N ASP A 647 11.74 -34.00 -36.28
CA ASP A 647 10.51 -33.79 -37.04
C ASP A 647 9.24 -34.07 -36.22
N LEU A 648 9.37 -34.56 -34.97
CA LEU A 648 8.24 -34.70 -34.07
C LEU A 648 7.93 -33.37 -33.36
N ASP A 649 6.67 -33.03 -33.32
CA ASP A 649 6.22 -31.88 -32.50
C ASP A 649 6.10 -32.35 -31.04
N ILE A 650 7.20 -32.23 -30.29
CA ILE A 650 7.14 -32.36 -28.82
C ILE A 650 6.69 -31.03 -28.30
N VAL A 651 5.41 -30.93 -27.95
CA VAL A 651 4.77 -29.66 -27.68
C VAL A 651 5.07 -29.17 -26.27
N TYR A 652 5.46 -27.93 -26.14
CA TYR A 652 5.68 -27.22 -24.89
C TYR A 652 4.45 -27.35 -23.98
N ASN A 653 4.70 -27.71 -22.70
CA ASN A 653 3.64 -27.86 -21.67
C ASN A 653 2.61 -28.97 -21.99
N ALA A 654 2.95 -29.88 -22.92
CA ALA A 654 2.05 -31.01 -23.23
C ALA A 654 2.25 -32.15 -22.24
N THR A 655 1.16 -32.86 -21.95
CA THR A 655 1.16 -34.00 -21.05
C THR A 655 0.93 -35.30 -21.83
N GLY A 656 1.40 -36.41 -21.26
CA GLY A 656 1.11 -37.73 -21.75
C GLY A 656 1.86 -38.16 -23.02
N ASN A 657 2.98 -37.51 -23.35
CA ASN A 657 3.87 -38.01 -24.42
C ASN A 657 4.34 -39.43 -24.05
N SER A 658 4.45 -40.28 -25.04
CA SER A 658 4.85 -41.67 -24.81
C SER A 658 6.31 -41.93 -25.21
N ILE A 659 6.99 -42.77 -24.44
CA ILE A 659 8.32 -43.26 -24.75
C ILE A 659 8.31 -44.80 -24.61
N SER A 660 8.95 -45.49 -25.54
CA SER A 660 9.26 -46.92 -25.36
C SER A 660 10.66 -47.23 -25.84
N VAL A 661 11.30 -48.15 -25.15
CA VAL A 661 12.68 -48.58 -25.45
C VAL A 661 12.61 -50.10 -25.59
N THR A 662 13.08 -50.59 -26.72
CA THR A 662 13.17 -52.05 -26.99
C THR A 662 14.62 -52.47 -26.84
N LYS A 663 14.83 -53.44 -25.98
CA LYS A 663 16.16 -54.05 -25.71
C LYS A 663 16.42 -55.10 -26.72
N HIS A 664 17.69 -55.24 -27.14
CA HIS A 664 18.12 -56.29 -28.04
C HIS A 664 19.18 -57.11 -27.35
N TRP A 665 19.07 -58.46 -27.47
CA TRP A 665 20.05 -59.44 -26.96
C TRP A 665 20.51 -60.31 -28.13
N THR A 666 21.82 -60.49 -28.21
CA THR A 666 22.40 -61.37 -29.26
C THR A 666 22.30 -62.85 -28.93
N GLY A 667 22.00 -63.20 -27.71
CA GLY A 667 21.85 -64.56 -27.21
C GLY A 667 20.81 -64.65 -26.13
N ASP A 668 21.18 -65.05 -24.92
CA ASP A 668 20.30 -65.09 -23.78
C ASP A 668 19.87 -63.67 -23.37
N SER A 669 18.68 -63.53 -22.80
CA SER A 669 18.21 -62.25 -22.37
C SER A 669 18.66 -61.94 -20.94
N TYR A 670 19.16 -60.72 -20.71
CA TYR A 670 19.67 -60.26 -19.43
C TYR A 670 18.74 -59.21 -18.83
N ARG A 671 18.92 -58.89 -17.55
CA ARG A 671 18.08 -57.92 -16.85
C ARG A 671 18.69 -56.55 -17.06
N GLU A 672 17.98 -55.67 -17.81
CA GLU A 672 18.43 -54.32 -18.13
C GLU A 672 17.48 -53.31 -17.48
N ALA A 673 18.05 -52.32 -16.80
CA ALA A 673 17.38 -51.10 -16.40
C ALA A 673 17.54 -50.04 -17.50
N VAL A 674 16.49 -49.25 -17.71
CA VAL A 674 16.48 -48.22 -18.75
C VAL A 674 16.07 -46.89 -18.12
N SER A 675 16.70 -45.79 -18.52
CA SER A 675 16.28 -44.43 -18.19
C SER A 675 16.46 -43.49 -19.36
N ALA A 676 15.69 -42.43 -19.39
CA ALA A 676 15.80 -41.40 -20.43
C ALA A 676 15.63 -40.02 -19.83
N TRP A 677 16.31 -39.05 -20.41
CA TRP A 677 16.31 -37.63 -20.03
C TRP A 677 16.14 -36.79 -21.28
N ILE A 678 15.48 -35.60 -21.10
CA ILE A 678 15.49 -34.50 -22.09
C ILE A 678 15.96 -33.24 -21.38
N ASP A 679 16.98 -32.59 -21.92
CA ASP A 679 17.49 -31.30 -21.43
C ASP A 679 16.47 -30.22 -21.81
N PHE A 680 15.45 -30.03 -20.97
CA PHE A 680 14.34 -29.12 -21.26
C PHE A 680 14.75 -27.64 -21.16
N ASN A 681 15.74 -27.33 -20.34
CA ASN A 681 16.17 -25.93 -20.17
C ASN A 681 17.36 -25.57 -21.10
N GLN A 682 17.88 -26.55 -21.85
CA GLN A 682 18.95 -26.41 -22.86
C GLN A 682 20.26 -25.90 -22.26
N ASN A 683 20.55 -26.31 -21.01
CA ASN A 683 21.79 -25.89 -20.33
C ASN A 683 22.96 -26.87 -20.48
N GLY A 684 22.76 -28.01 -21.13
CA GLY A 684 23.78 -29.02 -21.34
C GLY A 684 23.94 -30.00 -20.20
N THR A 685 23.03 -29.96 -19.21
CA THR A 685 23.06 -30.87 -18.06
C THR A 685 21.76 -31.63 -18.00
N PHE A 686 21.81 -32.93 -17.75
CA PHE A 686 20.57 -33.71 -17.53
C PHE A 686 20.27 -33.72 -16.04
N GLU A 687 19.31 -32.92 -15.64
CA GLU A 687 18.96 -32.76 -14.22
C GLU A 687 17.93 -33.81 -13.79
N THR A 688 17.72 -33.96 -12.47
CA THR A 688 16.78 -34.97 -11.92
C THR A 688 15.36 -34.71 -12.39
N ASN A 689 14.95 -33.43 -12.51
CA ASN A 689 13.62 -33.05 -12.96
C ASN A 689 13.47 -33.16 -14.48
N GLU A 690 14.52 -33.49 -15.22
CA GLU A 690 14.51 -33.70 -16.66
C GLU A 690 14.50 -35.19 -17.03
N LYS A 691 14.49 -36.08 -16.03
CA LYS A 691 14.36 -37.51 -16.26
C LYS A 691 12.92 -37.81 -16.67
N ILE A 692 12.74 -38.19 -17.93
CA ILE A 692 11.40 -38.42 -18.50
C ILE A 692 10.91 -39.86 -18.34
N PHE A 693 11.86 -40.82 -18.11
CA PHE A 693 11.50 -42.23 -18.05
C PHE A 693 12.49 -43.01 -17.18
N GLY A 694 11.99 -44.05 -16.51
CA GLY A 694 12.83 -45.02 -15.80
C GLY A 694 12.11 -46.34 -15.59
N SER A 695 12.72 -47.43 -16.01
CA SER A 695 12.19 -48.79 -15.74
C SER A 695 13.12 -49.58 -14.86
N SER A 696 12.57 -50.38 -13.96
CA SER A 696 13.36 -51.34 -13.18
C SER A 696 13.94 -52.39 -14.10
N SER A 697 15.08 -52.98 -13.67
CA SER A 697 15.75 -53.98 -14.46
C SER A 697 14.84 -55.22 -14.68
N SER A 698 14.78 -55.66 -15.91
CA SER A 698 13.94 -56.77 -16.34
C SER A 698 14.45 -57.41 -17.64
N THR A 699 13.95 -58.61 -17.94
CA THR A 699 14.13 -59.26 -19.24
C THR A 699 12.98 -58.99 -20.18
N THR A 700 12.09 -58.05 -19.83
CA THR A 700 10.99 -57.58 -20.69
C THR A 700 11.62 -56.85 -21.90
N ALA A 701 11.31 -57.34 -23.11
CA ALA A 701 11.99 -56.84 -24.34
C ALA A 701 11.70 -55.33 -24.58
N THR A 702 10.44 -54.88 -24.39
CA THR A 702 10.09 -53.48 -24.57
C THR A 702 9.54 -52.92 -23.30
N VAL A 703 10.08 -51.81 -22.81
CA VAL A 703 9.64 -51.07 -21.65
C VAL A 703 9.10 -49.70 -22.10
N SER A 704 8.02 -49.24 -21.47
CA SER A 704 7.32 -48.04 -21.95
C SER A 704 6.82 -47.21 -20.75
N GLY A 705 6.64 -45.91 -21.04
CA GLY A 705 6.05 -44.98 -20.07
C GLY A 705 5.54 -43.73 -20.75
N THR A 706 5.11 -42.78 -19.92
CA THR A 706 4.66 -41.46 -20.39
C THR A 706 5.45 -40.38 -19.67
N PHE A 707 5.53 -39.22 -20.31
CA PHE A 707 6.22 -38.05 -19.74
C PHE A 707 5.49 -36.77 -20.14
N ASP A 708 5.68 -35.74 -19.32
CA ASP A 708 5.15 -34.42 -19.58
C ASP A 708 6.29 -33.46 -19.90
N VAL A 709 6.02 -32.49 -20.79
CA VAL A 709 6.95 -31.40 -21.09
C VAL A 709 6.69 -30.28 -20.08
N PRO A 710 7.70 -29.84 -19.32
CA PRO A 710 7.47 -28.80 -18.32
C PRO A 710 7.02 -27.47 -18.92
N SER A 711 6.27 -26.67 -18.13
CA SER A 711 5.80 -25.35 -18.54
C SER A 711 6.91 -24.28 -18.60
N ASN A 712 8.13 -24.64 -18.23
CA ASN A 712 9.30 -23.77 -18.35
C ASN A 712 10.34 -24.35 -19.33
N ALA A 713 9.96 -25.30 -20.17
CA ALA A 713 10.85 -25.86 -21.18
C ALA A 713 11.23 -24.80 -22.22
N SER A 714 12.49 -24.79 -22.63
CA SER A 714 12.97 -23.89 -23.69
C SER A 714 12.57 -24.44 -25.06
N LEU A 715 12.10 -23.56 -25.94
CA LEU A 715 11.73 -23.95 -27.30
C LEU A 715 12.98 -24.17 -28.17
N GLY A 716 12.86 -25.06 -29.13
CA GLY A 716 13.93 -25.37 -30.08
C GLY A 716 14.54 -26.74 -29.88
N SER A 717 15.66 -26.95 -30.55
CA SER A 717 16.34 -28.24 -30.56
C SER A 717 17.13 -28.45 -29.27
N THR A 718 16.94 -29.63 -28.67
CA THR A 718 17.66 -30.01 -27.45
C THR A 718 18.06 -31.49 -27.57
N ARG A 719 18.72 -31.99 -26.52
CA ARG A 719 19.21 -33.37 -26.46
C ARG A 719 18.28 -34.25 -25.62
N MET A 720 17.99 -35.44 -26.14
CA MET A 720 17.47 -36.56 -25.37
C MET A 720 18.55 -37.63 -25.23
N ARG A 721 18.75 -38.17 -24.05
CA ARG A 721 19.66 -39.27 -23.76
C ARG A 721 18.83 -40.46 -23.28
N VAL A 722 19.11 -41.65 -23.87
CA VAL A 722 18.55 -42.94 -23.46
C VAL A 722 19.69 -43.80 -22.98
N LEU A 723 19.56 -44.41 -21.81
CA LEU A 723 20.61 -45.26 -21.20
C LEU A 723 20.02 -46.59 -20.81
N MET A 724 20.61 -47.68 -21.30
CA MET A 724 20.26 -49.04 -20.94
C MET A 724 21.49 -49.69 -20.27
N LYS A 725 21.27 -50.26 -19.08
CA LYS A 725 22.35 -50.78 -18.26
C LYS A 725 21.99 -52.08 -17.58
N TYR A 726 22.86 -53.08 -17.69
CA TYR A 726 22.71 -54.38 -17.00
C TYR A 726 22.65 -54.17 -15.50
N TYR A 727 21.69 -54.87 -14.86
CA TYR A 727 21.58 -54.87 -13.41
C TYR A 727 20.87 -56.15 -12.93
N SER A 728 21.59 -56.99 -12.21
CA SER A 728 21.06 -58.29 -11.68
C SER A 728 20.04 -58.06 -10.55
N GLY A 729 20.01 -56.88 -9.94
CA GLY A 729 19.05 -56.56 -8.89
C GLY A 729 17.66 -56.23 -9.41
N SER A 730 16.78 -55.79 -8.52
CA SER A 730 15.34 -55.60 -8.85
C SER A 730 14.93 -54.14 -9.10
N GLY A 731 15.77 -53.15 -8.84
CA GLY A 731 15.42 -51.74 -9.03
C GLY A 731 15.97 -51.15 -10.33
N ASN A 732 15.93 -49.85 -10.45
CA ASN A 732 16.58 -49.12 -11.53
C ASN A 732 17.90 -48.56 -11.03
N ASN A 733 19.00 -49.00 -11.63
CA ASN A 733 20.33 -48.46 -11.31
C ASN A 733 20.86 -47.59 -12.45
N ALA A 734 20.06 -47.35 -13.49
CA ALA A 734 20.40 -46.48 -14.62
C ALA A 734 19.95 -45.04 -14.29
N ASN A 735 20.50 -44.46 -13.22
CA ASN A 735 20.00 -43.15 -12.67
C ASN A 735 20.97 -42.00 -12.84
N ASN A 736 22.16 -42.30 -13.39
CA ASN A 736 23.19 -41.26 -13.63
C ASN A 736 23.36 -41.11 -15.16
N PRO A 737 22.93 -39.99 -15.74
CA PRO A 737 23.09 -39.79 -17.17
C PRO A 737 24.53 -39.62 -17.64
N CYS A 738 25.50 -39.50 -16.71
CA CYS A 738 26.89 -39.15 -16.99
C CYS A 738 27.83 -40.25 -16.53
N GLU A 739 27.47 -41.54 -16.65
CA GLU A 739 28.28 -42.62 -16.15
C GLU A 739 28.83 -43.53 -17.25
N THR A 740 29.99 -44.15 -16.98
CA THR A 740 30.50 -45.26 -17.75
C THR A 740 30.24 -46.55 -16.93
N PHE A 741 29.68 -47.58 -17.61
CA PHE A 741 29.26 -48.79 -16.96
C PHE A 741 29.70 -50.02 -17.76
N SER A 742 29.58 -51.22 -17.21
CA SER A 742 30.21 -52.42 -17.80
C SER A 742 29.46 -52.92 -19.02
N TYR A 743 28.10 -53.04 -18.93
CA TYR A 743 27.29 -53.70 -19.97
C TYR A 743 26.07 -52.88 -20.26
N GLY A 744 25.74 -52.72 -21.60
CA GLY A 744 24.65 -51.94 -22.10
C GLY A 744 25.09 -50.77 -22.95
N GLU A 745 24.18 -49.85 -23.28
CA GLU A 745 24.38 -48.77 -24.27
C GLU A 745 23.76 -47.45 -23.84
N VAL A 746 24.37 -46.35 -24.35
CA VAL A 746 23.80 -44.99 -24.27
C VAL A 746 23.59 -44.49 -25.69
N GLU A 747 22.39 -43.90 -25.91
CA GLU A 747 22.06 -43.26 -27.20
C GLU A 747 21.62 -41.82 -26.95
N ASP A 748 22.18 -40.88 -27.72
CA ASP A 748 21.82 -39.48 -27.73
C ASP A 748 21.06 -39.10 -29.00
N TYR A 749 20.01 -38.29 -28.85
CA TYR A 749 19.11 -37.85 -29.92
C TYR A 749 18.86 -36.37 -29.87
N SER A 750 18.60 -35.76 -31.03
CA SER A 750 17.99 -34.42 -31.07
C SER A 750 16.48 -34.52 -30.95
N ILE A 751 15.90 -33.66 -30.12
CA ILE A 751 14.46 -33.50 -29.92
C ILE A 751 14.16 -32.01 -30.12
N ASN A 752 13.04 -31.70 -30.79
CA ASN A 752 12.65 -30.32 -31.02
C ASN A 752 11.40 -29.99 -30.14
N ILE A 753 11.56 -29.05 -29.17
CA ILE A 753 10.45 -28.59 -28.37
C ILE A 753 9.78 -27.43 -29.10
N THR A 754 8.55 -27.65 -29.52
CA THR A 754 7.79 -26.64 -30.27
C THR A 754 6.71 -26.00 -29.42
N ASN A 755 6.43 -24.75 -29.72
CA ASN A 755 5.21 -24.14 -29.20
C ASN A 755 4.02 -24.91 -29.83
N SER A 756 2.93 -25.02 -29.05
CA SER A 756 1.79 -25.73 -29.60
C SER A 756 1.47 -25.15 -30.98
N THR A 757 1.54 -25.95 -32.03
CA THR A 757 0.85 -25.64 -33.22
C THR A 757 -0.62 -25.81 -32.89
N LEU A 758 -1.19 -24.79 -32.23
CA LEU A 758 -2.61 -24.72 -32.17
C LEU A 758 -3.10 -24.62 -33.59
N THR A 759 -3.28 -25.73 -34.17
CA THR A 759 -4.29 -25.85 -35.21
C THR A 759 -5.58 -25.65 -34.49
N MET A 760 -5.86 -24.39 -34.12
CA MET A 760 -7.23 -24.04 -33.85
C MET A 760 -7.26 -22.61 -33.42
N ASP A 761 -7.67 -21.97 -34.25
CA ASP A 761 -8.47 -20.79 -34.25
C ASP A 761 -9.59 -20.76 -33.19
N SER A 762 -9.35 -21.29 -31.98
CA SER A 762 -10.37 -21.21 -30.94
C SER A 762 -10.44 -19.76 -30.44
N PHE A 763 -11.55 -19.11 -30.73
CA PHE A 763 -11.86 -17.78 -30.35
C PHE A 763 -12.39 -17.83 -28.91
N ASN A 764 -11.48 -17.66 -27.91
CA ASN A 764 -11.82 -17.78 -26.50
C ASN A 764 -11.13 -16.70 -25.69
N ASP A 765 -11.43 -16.61 -24.39
CA ASP A 765 -10.98 -15.53 -23.55
C ASP A 765 -9.45 -15.46 -23.45
N ASN A 766 -8.76 -16.60 -23.46
CA ASN A 766 -7.30 -16.63 -23.30
C ASN A 766 -6.56 -16.18 -24.57
N ASN A 767 -7.17 -16.34 -25.72
CA ASN A 767 -6.52 -16.09 -27.01
C ASN A 767 -6.83 -14.71 -27.61
N VAL A 768 -7.60 -13.89 -26.89
CA VAL A 768 -7.92 -12.51 -27.29
C VAL A 768 -7.26 -11.54 -26.34
N LEU A 769 -6.35 -10.72 -26.86
CA LEU A 769 -5.66 -9.69 -26.05
C LEU A 769 -6.19 -8.31 -26.43
N ILE A 770 -6.35 -7.44 -25.43
CA ILE A 770 -6.84 -6.06 -25.63
C ILE A 770 -5.86 -5.09 -24.95
N TYR A 771 -5.39 -4.11 -25.72
CA TYR A 771 -4.43 -3.12 -25.22
C TYR A 771 -4.54 -1.81 -25.99
N PRO A 772 -4.11 -0.70 -25.37
CA PRO A 772 -3.79 -0.55 -23.98
C PRO A 772 -5.03 -0.63 -23.09
N ASN A 773 -4.86 -1.06 -21.86
CA ASN A 773 -5.95 -1.03 -20.88
C ASN A 773 -5.35 -0.60 -19.53
N PRO A 774 -5.59 0.63 -19.05
CA PRO A 774 -6.57 1.61 -19.56
C PRO A 774 -6.22 2.25 -20.91
N PHE A 775 -7.24 2.76 -21.61
CA PHE A 775 -7.08 3.37 -22.94
C PHE A 775 -7.61 4.81 -22.96
N LYS A 776 -7.08 5.62 -23.87
CA LYS A 776 -7.54 7.01 -24.08
C LYS A 776 -8.42 7.16 -25.33
N SER A 777 -7.89 6.95 -26.50
CA SER A 777 -8.62 7.13 -27.77
C SER A 777 -8.63 5.91 -28.66
N THR A 778 -7.60 5.08 -28.58
CA THR A 778 -7.43 3.91 -29.43
C THR A 778 -7.39 2.65 -28.57
N LEU A 779 -8.00 1.59 -29.05
CA LEU A 779 -8.03 0.29 -28.43
C LEU A 779 -7.69 -0.75 -29.48
N SER A 780 -6.72 -1.61 -29.22
CA SER A 780 -6.26 -2.65 -30.15
C SER A 780 -6.63 -4.02 -29.60
N PHE A 781 -6.99 -4.92 -30.52
CA PHE A 781 -7.30 -6.32 -30.23
C PHE A 781 -6.36 -7.20 -31.02
N HIS A 782 -5.64 -8.10 -30.34
CA HIS A 782 -4.91 -9.17 -30.98
C HIS A 782 -5.73 -10.45 -30.89
N LEU A 783 -5.92 -11.13 -32.01
CA LEU A 783 -6.92 -12.16 -32.17
C LEU A 783 -6.28 -13.47 -32.66
N PRO A 784 -6.87 -14.62 -32.39
CA PRO A 784 -6.28 -15.89 -32.84
C PRO A 784 -6.33 -16.09 -34.37
N ASN A 785 -7.30 -15.47 -35.05
CA ASN A 785 -7.51 -15.64 -36.47
C ASN A 785 -7.92 -14.32 -37.13
N ASN A 786 -8.14 -14.34 -38.47
CA ASN A 786 -8.57 -13.17 -39.22
C ASN A 786 -10.07 -13.20 -39.59
N ASN A 787 -10.88 -13.93 -38.85
CA ASN A 787 -12.32 -13.98 -39.08
C ASN A 787 -12.98 -12.61 -38.87
N ALA A 788 -14.00 -12.31 -39.62
CA ALA A 788 -14.76 -11.08 -39.42
C ALA A 788 -15.53 -11.10 -38.09
N LEU A 789 -15.43 -10.04 -37.34
CA LEU A 789 -16.02 -9.93 -36.02
C LEU A 789 -17.14 -8.90 -35.99
N ARG A 790 -18.10 -9.12 -35.08
CA ARG A 790 -18.92 -8.05 -34.53
C ARG A 790 -18.24 -7.57 -33.25
N VAL A 791 -18.01 -6.26 -33.17
CA VAL A 791 -17.41 -5.61 -31.98
C VAL A 791 -18.48 -4.71 -31.33
N GLN A 792 -18.78 -4.93 -30.08
CA GLN A 792 -19.71 -4.10 -29.30
C GLN A 792 -18.99 -3.57 -28.05
N ILE A 793 -19.17 -2.28 -27.76
CA ILE A 793 -18.76 -1.66 -26.50
C ILE A 793 -20.01 -1.47 -25.67
N LEU A 794 -20.01 -2.00 -24.44
CA LEU A 794 -21.14 -1.91 -23.53
C LEU A 794 -20.72 -1.10 -22.30
N ASP A 795 -21.62 -0.29 -21.78
CA ASP A 795 -21.41 0.40 -20.49
C ASP A 795 -21.64 -0.58 -19.32
N ILE A 796 -21.46 -0.09 -18.10
CA ILE A 796 -21.54 -0.94 -16.90
C ILE A 796 -22.95 -1.51 -16.66
N THR A 797 -23.98 -0.94 -17.31
CA THR A 797 -25.36 -1.47 -17.24
C THR A 797 -25.65 -2.52 -18.30
N GLY A 798 -24.66 -2.79 -19.20
CA GLY A 798 -24.84 -3.73 -20.29
C GLY A 798 -25.45 -3.13 -21.55
N ARG A 799 -25.67 -1.83 -21.59
CA ARG A 799 -26.22 -1.14 -22.77
C ARG A 799 -25.11 -0.97 -23.82
N VAL A 800 -25.40 -1.31 -25.06
CA VAL A 800 -24.45 -1.14 -26.17
C VAL A 800 -24.31 0.36 -26.49
N VAL A 801 -23.08 0.88 -26.34
CA VAL A 801 -22.77 2.27 -26.65
C VAL A 801 -22.10 2.43 -28.03
N THR A 802 -21.46 1.37 -28.54
CA THR A 802 -20.88 1.33 -29.89
C THR A 802 -21.02 -0.08 -30.44
N GLN A 803 -21.39 -0.19 -31.72
CA GLN A 803 -21.40 -1.49 -32.44
C GLN A 803 -20.83 -1.32 -33.81
N ILE A 804 -19.95 -2.23 -34.21
CA ILE A 804 -19.37 -2.32 -35.53
C ILE A 804 -19.50 -3.77 -36.00
N ASP A 805 -20.15 -3.97 -37.12
CA ASP A 805 -20.33 -5.28 -37.72
C ASP A 805 -19.30 -5.54 -38.82
N ASN A 806 -18.87 -6.78 -38.94
CA ASN A 806 -17.98 -7.25 -40.01
C ASN A 806 -16.61 -6.58 -40.03
N MET A 807 -16.05 -6.35 -38.84
CA MET A 807 -14.72 -5.80 -38.71
C MET A 807 -13.70 -6.92 -38.97
N THR A 808 -12.91 -6.77 -40.01
CA THR A 808 -11.97 -7.81 -40.45
C THR A 808 -10.56 -7.48 -39.95
N PRO A 809 -9.95 -8.39 -39.19
CA PRO A 809 -8.57 -8.16 -38.69
C PRO A 809 -7.57 -8.16 -39.85
N VAL A 810 -6.49 -7.38 -39.67
CA VAL A 810 -5.32 -7.41 -40.54
C VAL A 810 -4.17 -7.96 -39.69
N ASN A 811 -3.58 -9.06 -40.18
CA ASN A 811 -2.53 -9.74 -39.39
C ASN A 811 -2.96 -10.03 -37.94
N LYS A 812 -4.19 -10.55 -37.82
CA LYS A 812 -4.78 -10.91 -36.52
C LYS A 812 -4.97 -9.71 -35.57
N THR A 813 -4.98 -8.47 -36.07
CA THR A 813 -5.11 -7.27 -35.25
C THR A 813 -6.24 -6.39 -35.76
N ILE A 814 -7.00 -5.82 -34.85
CA ILE A 814 -8.00 -4.79 -35.11
C ILE A 814 -7.66 -3.58 -34.25
N GLU A 815 -7.83 -2.38 -34.81
CA GLU A 815 -7.71 -1.13 -34.03
C GLU A 815 -9.02 -0.34 -34.11
N LEU A 816 -9.54 0.03 -32.93
CA LEU A 816 -10.66 0.94 -32.83
C LEU A 816 -10.13 2.33 -32.47
N HIS A 817 -10.34 3.24 -33.42
CA HIS A 817 -9.98 4.65 -33.24
C HIS A 817 -11.22 5.47 -32.85
N ASN A 818 -11.00 6.72 -32.45
CA ASN A 818 -12.07 7.71 -32.22
C ASN A 818 -13.05 7.33 -31.11
N ASN A 819 -12.54 6.77 -30.03
CA ASN A 819 -13.37 6.45 -28.86
C ASN A 819 -13.50 7.65 -27.89
N SER A 820 -13.28 8.88 -28.40
CA SER A 820 -13.36 10.11 -27.60
C SER A 820 -14.77 10.44 -27.14
N HIS A 821 -15.78 9.86 -27.76
CA HIS A 821 -17.18 10.03 -27.37
C HIS A 821 -17.54 9.25 -26.09
N LEU A 822 -16.65 8.35 -25.64
CA LEU A 822 -16.86 7.58 -24.43
C LEU A 822 -16.32 8.36 -23.24
N SER A 823 -17.12 8.53 -22.21
CA SER A 823 -16.68 9.16 -20.95
C SER A 823 -15.67 8.26 -20.22
N ALA A 824 -14.85 8.84 -19.35
CA ALA A 824 -13.96 8.04 -18.51
C ALA A 824 -14.79 7.07 -17.66
N GLY A 825 -14.34 5.83 -17.55
CA GLY A 825 -15.10 4.80 -16.85
C GLY A 825 -14.80 3.38 -17.31
N THR A 826 -15.51 2.44 -16.71
CA THR A 826 -15.41 1.02 -17.04
C THR A 826 -16.39 0.64 -18.16
N TYR A 827 -15.91 -0.11 -19.14
CA TYR A 827 -16.67 -0.65 -20.25
C TYR A 827 -16.39 -2.13 -20.44
N PHE A 828 -17.30 -2.82 -21.12
CA PHE A 828 -17.11 -4.21 -21.56
C PHE A 828 -17.06 -4.25 -23.08
N ILE A 829 -16.02 -4.91 -23.61
CA ILE A 829 -15.87 -5.15 -25.05
C ILE A 829 -16.37 -6.55 -25.33
N LYS A 830 -17.40 -6.65 -26.15
CA LYS A 830 -17.95 -7.94 -26.57
C LYS A 830 -17.56 -8.17 -28.03
N LEU A 831 -16.76 -9.20 -28.25
CA LEU A 831 -16.27 -9.61 -29.59
C LEU A 831 -16.97 -10.90 -29.98
N THR A 832 -17.66 -10.93 -31.10
CA THR A 832 -18.32 -12.13 -31.62
C THR A 832 -17.71 -12.53 -32.93
N ASP A 833 -17.07 -13.70 -32.97
CA ASP A 833 -16.57 -14.31 -34.23
C ASP A 833 -17.76 -14.92 -34.95
N LYS A 834 -18.08 -14.37 -36.10
CA LYS A 834 -19.24 -14.78 -36.87
C LYS A 834 -19.08 -16.14 -37.51
N ALA A 835 -17.86 -16.53 -37.87
CA ALA A 835 -17.59 -17.81 -38.51
C ALA A 835 -17.67 -18.98 -37.51
N LEU A 836 -17.17 -18.75 -36.29
CA LEU A 836 -17.17 -19.77 -35.24
C LEU A 836 -18.39 -19.70 -34.34
N ASN A 837 -19.20 -18.63 -34.47
CA ASN A 837 -20.34 -18.33 -33.59
C ASN A 837 -19.98 -18.34 -32.12
N THR A 838 -18.81 -17.80 -31.79
CA THR A 838 -18.30 -17.73 -30.41
C THR A 838 -18.13 -16.27 -30.00
N THR A 839 -18.22 -16.00 -28.68
CA THR A 839 -18.17 -14.65 -28.13
C THR A 839 -17.19 -14.58 -26.97
N VAL A 840 -16.40 -13.51 -26.94
CA VAL A 840 -15.49 -13.16 -25.83
C VAL A 840 -15.90 -11.79 -25.28
N ILE A 841 -15.90 -11.63 -23.96
CA ILE A 841 -16.19 -10.35 -23.29
C ILE A 841 -15.02 -9.97 -22.38
N LYS A 842 -14.47 -8.78 -22.60
CA LYS A 842 -13.32 -8.27 -21.84
C LYS A 842 -13.67 -6.92 -21.19
N ARG A 843 -13.22 -6.72 -19.94
CA ARG A 843 -13.36 -5.44 -19.26
C ARG A 843 -12.22 -4.51 -19.67
N VAL A 844 -12.57 -3.24 -19.98
CA VAL A 844 -11.58 -2.20 -20.29
C VAL A 844 -11.92 -0.93 -19.50
N ILE A 845 -10.90 -0.11 -19.29
CA ILE A 845 -11.03 1.16 -18.55
C ILE A 845 -10.69 2.30 -19.51
N LYS A 846 -11.61 3.24 -19.67
CA LYS A 846 -11.41 4.48 -20.46
C LYS A 846 -10.91 5.57 -19.51
N GLN A 847 -9.79 6.21 -19.84
CA GLN A 847 -9.24 7.38 -19.15
C GLN A 847 -9.64 8.67 -19.84
#